data_3be592841a3ea69af72979abb2e15f01
#
_entry.id   3be592841a3ea69af72979abb2e15f01
#
_cell.length_a   1.000
_cell.length_b   1.000
_cell.length_c   1.000
_cell.angle_alpha   90.00
_cell.angle_beta   90.00
_cell.angle_gamma   90.00
#
_symmetry.space_group_name_H-M   'P 1'
#
loop_
_entity.id
_entity.type
_entity.pdbx_description
1 polymer ?
#
loop_
_entity_poly.entity_id
_entity_poly.type
_entity_poly.pdbx_seq_one_letter_code
_entity_poly.pdbx_strand_id
1 'polypeptide(L)'
;MRASRIAAAAALLLLLNNLSLPAQLRVRPVGELPNDATLRLALRQLKSIGSFMQTTAHPDDEDNALLAMMSHGRGMRTTLVSATRGDGGQNEIGPEIFQALGVLRTEELHAVHRFDGAEQYFTRAIDFGFSFSIEESIEKWGHQEILGDFVRHIRAIRPDVIAGFLCGGAGGGQHHQASARLTVEAFRAAADPARYPEQVRDGLRPWQAKRVFCTEGFVAPGQPPVAPSRDLLRANGSEFDPVLGRTYDELGLEARSMHKCQGTSQLLLLPGASSFSRIYRLKDTAIGEQGVAPKDIFEGIDTSILGLTRFAGEHIPAALAFSLQAVATSVQMASQALDQKGPAAAATPLVTGLTAMRELRSRLGSMALSDAARYEIDFRLAPKERQFEAALLLTHGIRIEALADDGVVVAGQPLKVSVVLGNNGGGGLAVKTVRFDGLEGEPPSCGETVEPGGALTCAAELRVADVPVSTPYWTPRKDAARYDFESAVPFGVPFRPSPFRVALGLTIAGADVAIERVIEYRYSDLFAGEKRMELQVVPAFDVRVSPDIAIVPSAVPVRRLRAPVLMRPVVHTRTIEVAIGNNHKGATAATVALHLPDGWRAAPDSAAVTFARENERASVRFTVTPPPSPKPGEYVLSAAVTASGGVSSSTGYEVVEYPHIRRRHVVQPAQSRVKVIDVRVAQGLRVGYVMGVGDAVPAAIEQLGADVHLITPTELASGDLDRHHVIVTGVRAYERRSDLRANNSRLLEYVHNGGTVVVQYNKQEFNEAQYGPYPAKVGTDRVTDENAPVEALVPAHPVFNTPNKIAPAAWTGWVQERGTYFLGERDSQYVDLLRSTDPFGNNPGAKSGALVEARYGRGRWIYVGLGLWRQLPAGTEGAYQLMANLLSLGKR
;
A
#
# COMPACT_ATOMS: atom_id res chain seq x y z
N MET A 1 -18.96 -7.49 -56.60
CA MET A 1 -17.90 -6.67 -56.00
C MET A 1 -18.40 -5.49 -55.11
N ARG A 2 -19.55 -4.84 -55.34
CA ARG A 2 -20.04 -3.79 -54.43
C ARG A 2 -20.66 -4.30 -53.16
N ALA A 3 -21.38 -5.42 -53.18
CA ALA A 3 -22.03 -6.00 -51.99
C ALA A 3 -21.01 -6.57 -50.96
N SER A 4 -19.89 -7.13 -51.44
CA SER A 4 -18.84 -7.65 -50.53
C SER A 4 -18.02 -6.54 -49.83
N ARG A 5 -17.91 -5.38 -50.47
CA ARG A 5 -17.25 -4.23 -49.82
C ARG A 5 -18.12 -3.54 -48.74
N ILE A 6 -19.44 -3.55 -48.96
CA ILE A 6 -20.40 -3.03 -47.96
C ILE A 6 -20.48 -3.97 -46.76
N ALA A 7 -20.46 -5.29 -46.97
CA ALA A 7 -20.42 -6.28 -45.88
C ALA A 7 -19.13 -6.22 -45.07
N ALA A 8 -17.98 -6.03 -45.72
CA ALA A 8 -16.68 -5.87 -45.08
C ALA A 8 -16.60 -4.54 -44.27
N ALA A 9 -17.15 -3.45 -44.80
CA ALA A 9 -17.20 -2.18 -44.10
C ALA A 9 -18.19 -2.21 -42.91
N ALA A 10 -19.32 -2.91 -43.01
CA ALA A 10 -20.24 -3.12 -41.89
C ALA A 10 -19.66 -4.04 -40.83
N ALA A 11 -18.90 -5.08 -41.20
CA ALA A 11 -18.21 -5.92 -40.23
C ALA A 11 -17.06 -5.18 -39.52
N LEU A 12 -16.36 -4.28 -40.21
CA LEU A 12 -15.31 -3.44 -39.62
C LEU A 12 -15.92 -2.39 -38.66
N LEU A 13 -17.07 -1.81 -38.99
CA LEU A 13 -17.81 -0.90 -38.11
C LEU A 13 -18.42 -1.61 -36.88
N LEU A 14 -18.83 -2.86 -36.97
CA LEU A 14 -19.28 -3.68 -35.88
C LEU A 14 -18.13 -4.15 -34.98
N LEU A 15 -16.94 -4.38 -35.52
CA LEU A 15 -15.73 -4.66 -34.74
C LEU A 15 -15.20 -3.42 -34.02
N LEU A 16 -15.38 -2.22 -34.57
CA LEU A 16 -14.99 -0.97 -33.93
C LEU A 16 -15.97 -0.55 -32.80
N ASN A 17 -17.22 -0.99 -32.83
CA ASN A 17 -18.19 -0.72 -31.77
C ASN A 17 -18.04 -1.62 -30.54
N ASN A 18 -17.24 -2.67 -30.58
CA ASN A 18 -16.96 -3.53 -29.42
C ASN A 18 -15.64 -3.21 -28.73
N LEU A 19 -14.91 -2.20 -29.18
CA LEU A 19 -13.85 -1.56 -28.43
C LEU A 19 -14.45 -0.38 -27.68
N SER A 20 -15.29 -0.64 -26.69
CA SER A 20 -15.49 0.29 -25.59
C SER A 20 -14.16 0.33 -24.80
N LEU A 21 -13.19 1.06 -25.33
CA LEU A 21 -12.13 1.62 -24.50
C LEU A 21 -12.88 2.41 -23.42
N PRO A 22 -12.77 2.05 -22.15
CA PRO A 22 -13.28 2.93 -21.10
C PRO A 22 -12.60 4.26 -21.35
N ALA A 23 -13.39 5.29 -21.71
CA ALA A 23 -12.92 6.65 -21.69
C ALA A 23 -12.50 6.91 -20.24
N GLN A 24 -11.21 6.71 -19.92
CA GLN A 24 -10.68 7.15 -18.66
C GLN A 24 -10.81 8.67 -18.68
N LEU A 25 -11.80 9.18 -17.97
CA LEU A 25 -11.83 10.57 -17.58
C LEU A 25 -10.48 10.81 -16.87
N ARG A 26 -9.54 11.44 -17.57
CA ARG A 26 -8.28 11.88 -16.97
C ARG A 26 -8.61 12.98 -15.98
N VAL A 27 -8.82 12.60 -14.74
CA VAL A 27 -8.84 13.53 -13.66
C VAL A 27 -7.42 14.05 -13.50
N ARG A 28 -7.23 15.35 -13.65
CA ARG A 28 -5.93 15.98 -13.45
C ARG A 28 -5.68 16.15 -11.95
N PRO A 29 -4.61 15.55 -11.41
CA PRO A 29 -4.16 15.87 -10.06
C PRO A 29 -3.89 17.38 -9.92
N VAL A 30 -4.01 17.90 -8.70
CA VAL A 30 -3.83 19.35 -8.45
C VAL A 30 -2.48 19.87 -8.95
N GLY A 31 -1.41 19.08 -8.87
CA GLY A 31 -0.09 19.42 -9.41
C GLY A 31 0.00 19.57 -10.94
N GLU A 32 -1.04 19.18 -11.67
CA GLU A 32 -1.16 19.36 -13.14
C GLU A 32 -2.06 20.53 -13.51
N LEU A 33 -2.49 21.34 -12.54
CA LEU A 33 -3.26 22.54 -12.80
C LEU A 33 -2.45 23.58 -13.59
N PRO A 34 -3.11 24.49 -14.32
CA PRO A 34 -2.44 25.63 -14.94
C PRO A 34 -1.60 26.41 -13.94
N ASN A 35 -0.50 26.98 -14.41
CA ASN A 35 0.46 27.70 -13.57
C ASN A 35 -0.18 28.80 -12.69
N ASP A 36 -1.16 29.53 -13.23
CA ASP A 36 -1.92 30.56 -12.48
C ASP A 36 -2.69 29.96 -11.29
N ALA A 37 -3.40 28.87 -11.49
CA ALA A 37 -4.13 28.19 -10.42
C ALA A 37 -3.17 27.65 -9.34
N THR A 38 -2.04 27.06 -9.75
CA THR A 38 -1.02 26.56 -8.84
C THR A 38 -0.40 27.69 -8.01
N LEU A 39 -0.12 28.85 -8.63
CA LEU A 39 0.38 30.04 -7.93
C LEU A 39 -0.66 30.59 -6.92
N ARG A 40 -1.95 30.58 -7.26
CA ARG A 40 -3.03 30.97 -6.32
C ARG A 40 -3.07 30.08 -5.09
N LEU A 41 -2.93 28.76 -5.28
CA LEU A 41 -2.84 27.82 -4.15
C LEU A 41 -1.58 28.05 -3.31
N ALA A 42 -0.43 28.29 -3.93
CA ALA A 42 0.80 28.62 -3.21
C ALA A 42 0.66 29.91 -2.39
N LEU A 43 -0.01 30.93 -2.92
CA LEU A 43 -0.29 32.19 -2.19
C LEU A 43 -1.26 31.97 -1.03
N ARG A 44 -2.25 31.03 -1.14
CA ARG A 44 -3.08 30.61 0.00
C ARG A 44 -2.23 29.97 1.10
N GLN A 45 -1.32 29.07 0.73
CA GLN A 45 -0.41 28.45 1.68
C GLN A 45 0.49 29.47 2.39
N LEU A 46 0.99 30.48 1.67
CA LEU A 46 1.79 31.53 2.26
C LEU A 46 1.03 32.40 3.28
N LYS A 47 -0.29 32.49 3.20
CA LYS A 47 -1.13 33.24 4.16
C LYS A 47 -1.38 32.49 5.47
N SER A 48 -1.22 31.17 5.50
CA SER A 48 -1.61 30.34 6.62
C SER A 48 -0.42 29.69 7.32
N ILE A 49 -0.43 29.69 8.64
CA ILE A 49 0.48 28.90 9.51
C ILE A 49 -0.27 27.76 10.22
N GLY A 50 -1.55 27.58 9.92
CA GLY A 50 -2.38 26.53 10.51
C GLY A 50 -1.87 25.15 10.16
N SER A 51 -2.04 24.21 11.08
CA SER A 51 -1.66 22.80 10.91
C SER A 51 -2.79 21.87 11.33
N PHE A 52 -3.20 21.02 10.43
CA PHE A 52 -4.24 20.02 10.63
C PHE A 52 -3.66 18.61 10.51
N MET A 53 -4.04 17.71 11.40
CA MET A 53 -3.65 16.31 11.36
C MET A 53 -4.89 15.42 11.42
N GLN A 54 -5.06 14.54 10.47
CA GLN A 54 -6.01 13.43 10.57
C GLN A 54 -5.27 12.16 10.97
N THR A 55 -5.92 11.30 11.77
CA THR A 55 -5.42 9.99 12.14
C THR A 55 -6.42 8.91 11.73
N THR A 56 -5.90 7.81 11.18
CA THR A 56 -6.70 6.68 10.67
C THR A 56 -6.10 5.35 11.11
N ALA A 57 -6.79 4.25 10.86
CA ALA A 57 -6.23 2.91 11.07
C ALA A 57 -5.52 2.40 9.82
N HIS A 58 -6.11 2.58 8.65
CA HIS A 58 -5.61 2.03 7.38
C HIS A 58 -5.57 3.10 6.29
N PRO A 59 -4.82 2.89 5.23
CA PRO A 59 -5.00 3.60 3.96
C PRO A 59 -6.42 3.34 3.41
N ASP A 60 -7.20 4.36 3.10
CA ASP A 60 -8.61 4.44 2.68
C ASP A 60 -9.63 4.91 3.73
N ASP A 61 -9.19 5.11 4.97
CA ASP A 61 -10.04 5.63 6.05
C ASP A 61 -10.11 7.17 6.06
N GLU A 62 -9.26 7.84 5.30
CA GLU A 62 -9.14 9.30 5.33
C GLU A 62 -10.35 10.01 4.74
N ASP A 63 -10.68 11.18 5.27
CA ASP A 63 -11.64 12.11 4.70
C ASP A 63 -10.94 13.05 3.70
N ASN A 64 -10.78 12.58 2.47
CA ASN A 64 -10.04 13.30 1.43
C ASN A 64 -10.62 14.68 1.13
N ALA A 65 -11.94 14.87 1.26
CA ALA A 65 -12.55 16.19 1.04
C ALA A 65 -12.18 17.17 2.16
N LEU A 66 -12.13 16.70 3.42
CA LEU A 66 -11.65 17.54 4.52
C LEU A 66 -10.17 17.85 4.37
N LEU A 67 -9.34 16.85 3.99
CA LEU A 67 -7.93 17.06 3.72
C LEU A 67 -7.73 18.10 2.61
N ALA A 68 -8.45 17.99 1.50
CA ALA A 68 -8.41 18.96 0.38
C ALA A 68 -8.87 20.36 0.80
N MET A 69 -9.94 20.47 1.61
CA MET A 69 -10.44 21.73 2.15
C MET A 69 -9.38 22.41 3.05
N MET A 70 -8.67 21.64 3.91
CA MET A 70 -7.64 22.20 4.78
C MET A 70 -6.39 22.58 4.00
N SER A 71 -5.90 21.73 3.09
CA SER A 71 -4.68 21.94 2.33
C SER A 71 -4.85 23.02 1.23
N HIS A 72 -5.77 22.78 0.30
CA HIS A 72 -5.97 23.67 -0.86
C HIS A 72 -6.88 24.84 -0.54
N GLY A 73 -7.98 24.60 0.16
CA GLY A 73 -8.95 25.63 0.49
C GLY A 73 -8.42 26.65 1.48
N ARG A 74 -7.86 26.19 2.59
CA ARG A 74 -7.35 27.06 3.67
C ARG A 74 -5.84 27.27 3.65
N GLY A 75 -5.11 26.61 2.76
CA GLY A 75 -3.64 26.72 2.65
C GLY A 75 -2.88 26.23 3.89
N MET A 76 -3.47 25.32 4.67
CA MET A 76 -2.87 24.80 5.90
C MET A 76 -1.90 23.65 5.61
N ARG A 77 -0.92 23.45 6.48
CA ARG A 77 -0.17 22.20 6.52
C ARG A 77 -1.13 21.08 6.95
N THR A 78 -1.37 20.14 6.08
CA THR A 78 -2.33 19.05 6.29
C THR A 78 -1.60 17.72 6.27
N THR A 79 -1.80 16.91 7.28
CA THR A 79 -1.10 15.63 7.44
C THR A 79 -2.08 14.50 7.73
N LEU A 80 -1.78 13.31 7.20
CA LEU A 80 -2.44 12.06 7.54
C LEU A 80 -1.46 11.15 8.27
N VAL A 81 -1.86 10.61 9.41
CA VAL A 81 -1.10 9.60 10.16
C VAL A 81 -1.95 8.33 10.21
N SER A 82 -1.61 7.33 9.42
CA SER A 82 -2.25 6.02 9.47
C SER A 82 -1.56 5.11 10.48
N ALA A 83 -2.32 4.41 11.31
CA ALA A 83 -1.74 3.47 12.27
C ALA A 83 -0.97 2.36 11.55
N THR A 84 -1.56 1.78 10.51
CA THR A 84 -0.99 0.68 9.73
C THR A 84 -0.83 1.02 8.26
N ARG A 85 -0.10 0.18 7.52
CA ARG A 85 0.01 0.24 6.06
C ARG A 85 -1.07 -0.59 5.34
N GLY A 86 -1.95 -1.24 6.09
CA GLY A 86 -3.03 -2.07 5.55
C GLY A 86 -2.57 -3.42 5.01
N ASP A 87 -1.49 -3.97 5.56
CA ASP A 87 -0.83 -5.20 5.11
C ASP A 87 -1.72 -6.45 5.22
N GLY A 88 -2.65 -6.44 6.20
CA GLY A 88 -3.60 -7.52 6.47
C GLY A 88 -4.90 -7.40 5.69
N GLY A 89 -5.07 -6.34 4.91
CA GLY A 89 -6.28 -6.06 4.15
C GLY A 89 -6.52 -6.99 2.97
N GLN A 90 -7.55 -6.68 2.22
CA GLN A 90 -7.85 -7.34 0.94
C GLN A 90 -7.10 -6.65 -0.19
N ASN A 91 -6.87 -7.38 -1.29
CA ASN A 91 -6.41 -6.83 -2.55
C ASN A 91 -7.38 -7.21 -3.67
N GLU A 92 -8.00 -6.22 -4.30
CA GLU A 92 -8.98 -6.46 -5.36
C GLU A 92 -8.38 -6.41 -6.76
N ILE A 93 -7.12 -5.98 -6.91
CA ILE A 93 -6.52 -5.79 -8.22
C ILE A 93 -5.35 -6.72 -8.51
N GLY A 94 -4.80 -7.39 -7.49
CA GLY A 94 -3.63 -8.23 -7.67
C GLY A 94 -3.44 -9.31 -6.59
N PRO A 95 -2.34 -10.05 -6.66
CA PRO A 95 -2.03 -11.14 -5.74
C PRO A 95 -1.27 -10.70 -4.48
N GLU A 96 -0.84 -9.44 -4.40
CA GLU A 96 -0.01 -8.96 -3.30
C GLU A 96 -0.71 -9.15 -1.94
N ILE A 97 0.01 -9.68 -0.98
CA ILE A 97 -0.39 -9.87 0.41
C ILE A 97 0.74 -9.40 1.33
N PHE A 98 0.44 -9.15 2.59
CA PHE A 98 1.40 -8.75 3.63
C PHE A 98 2.24 -7.51 3.21
N GLN A 99 3.56 -7.57 3.31
CA GLN A 99 4.43 -6.43 3.05
C GLN A 99 4.29 -5.84 1.64
N ALA A 100 4.11 -6.68 0.61
CA ALA A 100 3.89 -6.21 -0.76
C ALA A 100 2.56 -5.44 -0.89
N LEU A 101 1.51 -5.89 -0.20
CA LEU A 101 0.24 -5.15 -0.12
C LEU A 101 0.41 -3.83 0.64
N GLY A 102 1.17 -3.80 1.74
CA GLY A 102 1.48 -2.57 2.46
C GLY A 102 2.23 -1.55 1.59
N VAL A 103 3.14 -2.01 0.73
CA VAL A 103 3.82 -1.16 -0.27
C VAL A 103 2.82 -0.63 -1.31
N LEU A 104 1.96 -1.50 -1.86
CA LEU A 104 0.92 -1.11 -2.80
C LEU A 104 0.00 -0.03 -2.21
N ARG A 105 -0.55 -0.25 -1.02
CA ARG A 105 -1.45 0.69 -0.34
C ARG A 105 -0.76 2.00 0.04
N THR A 106 0.52 1.96 0.38
CA THR A 106 1.32 3.18 0.62
C THR A 106 1.48 4.01 -0.67
N GLU A 107 1.70 3.37 -1.82
CA GLU A 107 1.76 4.06 -3.11
C GLU A 107 0.38 4.58 -3.56
N GLU A 108 -0.70 3.87 -3.24
CA GLU A 108 -2.05 4.37 -3.48
C GLU A 108 -2.32 5.65 -2.67
N LEU A 109 -1.86 5.74 -1.41
CA LEU A 109 -1.92 7.01 -0.64
C LEU A 109 -1.10 8.13 -1.29
N HIS A 110 0.07 7.84 -1.86
CA HIS A 110 0.80 8.84 -2.64
C HIS A 110 -0.01 9.33 -3.84
N ALA A 111 -0.72 8.43 -4.53
CA ALA A 111 -1.60 8.79 -5.63
C ALA A 111 -2.80 9.63 -5.15
N VAL A 112 -3.38 9.31 -3.99
CA VAL A 112 -4.45 10.06 -3.31
C VAL A 112 -4.01 11.48 -2.96
N HIS A 113 -2.85 11.61 -2.33
CA HIS A 113 -2.37 12.93 -1.84
C HIS A 113 -1.92 13.88 -2.96
N ARG A 114 -1.77 13.41 -4.19
CA ARG A 114 -1.66 14.28 -5.38
C ARG A 114 -2.95 15.09 -5.63
N PHE A 115 -4.08 14.64 -5.09
CA PHE A 115 -5.37 15.33 -5.19
C PHE A 115 -5.68 16.17 -3.96
N ASP A 116 -5.51 15.62 -2.76
CA ASP A 116 -5.90 16.31 -1.52
C ASP A 116 -4.77 17.12 -0.86
N GLY A 117 -3.53 16.94 -1.29
CA GLY A 117 -2.37 17.73 -0.85
C GLY A 117 -1.89 17.45 0.57
N ALA A 118 -2.28 16.34 1.20
CA ALA A 118 -1.81 15.96 2.52
C ALA A 118 -0.41 15.33 2.49
N GLU A 119 0.32 15.44 3.61
CA GLU A 119 1.56 14.71 3.88
C GLU A 119 1.22 13.40 4.60
N GLN A 120 1.79 12.26 4.17
CA GLN A 120 1.56 10.95 4.76
C GLN A 120 2.60 10.56 5.80
N TYR A 121 2.13 9.98 6.92
CA TYR A 121 2.95 9.34 7.95
C TYR A 121 2.30 8.04 8.45
N PHE A 122 3.12 7.15 9.04
CA PHE A 122 2.69 5.87 9.60
C PHE A 122 3.24 5.65 11.00
N THR A 123 2.49 4.93 11.83
CA THR A 123 3.03 4.32 13.03
C THR A 123 3.70 2.98 12.69
N ARG A 124 4.23 2.28 13.68
CA ARG A 124 4.82 0.95 13.50
C ARG A 124 3.79 -0.20 13.57
N ALA A 125 2.51 0.07 13.79
CA ALA A 125 1.50 -0.97 13.85
C ALA A 125 1.36 -1.72 12.52
N ILE A 126 1.17 -3.05 12.60
CA ILE A 126 0.86 -3.91 11.45
C ILE A 126 -0.64 -4.16 11.43
N ASP A 127 -1.23 -4.07 10.26
CA ASP A 127 -2.59 -4.59 10.03
C ASP A 127 -2.53 -6.13 10.01
N PHE A 128 -3.04 -6.75 11.04
CA PHE A 128 -3.11 -8.20 11.16
C PHE A 128 -4.45 -8.80 10.70
N GLY A 129 -5.25 -8.02 9.98
CA GLY A 129 -6.55 -8.40 9.46
C GLY A 129 -7.71 -7.85 10.29
N PHE A 130 -8.90 -8.33 10.03
CA PHE A 130 -10.09 -7.85 10.70
C PHE A 130 -10.12 -8.34 12.17
N SER A 131 -10.34 -7.42 13.11
CA SER A 131 -10.51 -7.72 14.52
C SER A 131 -11.90 -7.33 15.01
N PHE A 132 -12.47 -8.10 15.94
CA PHE A 132 -13.69 -7.79 16.68
C PHE A 132 -13.42 -7.17 18.07
N SER A 133 -12.16 -6.94 18.45
CA SER A 133 -11.78 -6.43 19.76
C SER A 133 -10.80 -5.27 19.68
N ILE A 134 -11.12 -4.18 20.38
CA ILE A 134 -10.21 -3.03 20.56
C ILE A 134 -9.00 -3.49 21.40
N GLU A 135 -9.27 -4.26 22.44
CA GLU A 135 -8.28 -4.78 23.39
C GLU A 135 -7.28 -5.66 22.68
N GLU A 136 -7.75 -6.59 21.81
CA GLU A 136 -6.87 -7.41 20.95
C GLU A 136 -5.97 -6.54 20.09
N SER A 137 -6.53 -5.53 19.44
CA SER A 137 -5.78 -4.64 18.55
C SER A 137 -4.69 -3.89 19.33
N ILE A 138 -5.04 -3.32 20.47
CA ILE A 138 -4.10 -2.58 21.32
C ILE A 138 -3.03 -3.50 21.91
N GLU A 139 -3.38 -4.72 22.33
CA GLU A 139 -2.45 -5.71 22.88
C GLU A 139 -1.44 -6.18 21.82
N LYS A 140 -1.93 -6.61 20.64
CA LYS A 140 -1.08 -7.07 19.54
C LYS A 140 -0.15 -5.97 19.02
N TRP A 141 -0.60 -4.71 18.97
CA TRP A 141 0.21 -3.56 18.58
C TRP A 141 1.20 -3.12 19.66
N GLY A 142 0.87 -3.33 20.94
CA GLY A 142 1.57 -2.77 22.09
C GLY A 142 1.09 -1.34 22.39
N HIS A 143 0.28 -1.20 23.47
CA HIS A 143 -0.36 0.07 23.86
C HIS A 143 0.65 1.23 23.98
N GLN A 144 1.71 1.04 24.76
CA GLN A 144 2.66 2.12 25.03
C GLN A 144 3.50 2.47 23.81
N GLU A 145 3.82 1.50 22.99
CA GLU A 145 4.65 1.69 21.80
C GLU A 145 3.92 2.47 20.72
N ILE A 146 2.67 2.10 20.40
CA ILE A 146 1.92 2.79 19.34
C ILE A 146 1.34 4.12 19.86
N LEU A 147 0.98 4.22 21.12
CA LEU A 147 0.70 5.53 21.74
C LEU A 147 1.91 6.46 21.62
N GLY A 148 3.12 5.93 21.90
CA GLY A 148 4.37 6.68 21.76
C GLY A 148 4.63 7.14 20.31
N ASP A 149 4.23 6.35 19.32
CA ASP A 149 4.33 6.73 17.90
C ASP A 149 3.40 7.91 17.56
N PHE A 150 2.14 7.86 18.01
CA PHE A 150 1.22 9.00 17.85
C PHE A 150 1.73 10.26 18.56
N VAL A 151 2.24 10.11 19.79
CA VAL A 151 2.86 11.22 20.53
C VAL A 151 4.05 11.80 19.77
N ARG A 152 4.92 10.95 19.19
CA ARG A 152 6.05 11.37 18.37
C ARG A 152 5.59 12.18 17.16
N HIS A 153 4.57 11.72 16.45
CA HIS A 153 4.00 12.46 15.31
C HIS A 153 3.41 13.79 15.74
N ILE A 154 2.64 13.85 16.82
CA ILE A 154 2.08 15.12 17.32
C ILE A 154 3.19 16.11 17.68
N ARG A 155 4.26 15.64 18.34
CA ARG A 155 5.43 16.50 18.70
C ARG A 155 6.22 16.96 17.48
N ALA A 156 6.34 16.13 16.44
CA ALA A 156 7.09 16.43 15.23
C ALA A 156 6.30 17.32 14.26
N ILE A 157 4.99 17.08 14.09
CA ILE A 157 4.11 17.80 13.16
C ILE A 157 3.60 19.09 13.79
N ARG A 158 3.31 19.09 15.09
CA ARG A 158 2.78 20.20 15.90
C ARG A 158 1.44 20.73 15.37
N PRO A 159 0.42 19.83 15.19
CA PRO A 159 -0.88 20.20 14.65
C PRO A 159 -1.63 21.13 15.63
N ASP A 160 -2.37 22.11 15.08
CA ASP A 160 -3.30 22.90 15.87
C ASP A 160 -4.57 22.09 16.19
N VAL A 161 -5.05 21.29 15.24
CA VAL A 161 -6.25 20.45 15.39
C VAL A 161 -5.95 19.03 14.90
N ILE A 162 -6.49 18.06 15.63
CA ILE A 162 -6.41 16.63 15.31
C ILE A 162 -7.83 16.10 15.06
N ALA A 163 -8.00 15.24 14.07
CA ALA A 163 -9.24 14.53 13.80
C ALA A 163 -8.97 13.02 13.69
N GLY A 164 -9.47 12.24 14.63
CA GLY A 164 -9.42 10.77 14.59
C GLY A 164 -10.58 10.18 13.80
N PHE A 165 -10.45 8.93 13.39
CA PHE A 165 -11.44 8.21 12.63
C PHE A 165 -12.31 7.33 13.53
N LEU A 166 -13.65 7.43 13.42
CA LEU A 166 -14.68 6.58 14.07
C LEU A 166 -14.48 6.31 15.58
N CYS A 167 -14.42 7.34 16.42
CA CYS A 167 -14.31 7.17 17.87
C CYS A 167 -15.64 6.78 18.56
N GLY A 168 -16.00 5.54 18.56
CA GLY A 168 -17.16 5.02 19.29
C GLY A 168 -18.28 4.51 18.38
N GLY A 169 -18.00 4.27 17.11
CA GLY A 169 -18.94 3.65 16.16
C GLY A 169 -18.85 2.13 16.16
N ALA A 170 -19.92 1.46 15.77
CA ALA A 170 -19.97 0.00 15.61
C ALA A 170 -19.48 -0.47 14.20
N GLY A 171 -19.00 0.44 13.35
CA GLY A 171 -18.67 0.13 11.96
C GLY A 171 -17.22 -0.29 11.74
N GLY A 172 -17.03 -1.23 10.84
CA GLY A 172 -15.71 -1.72 10.44
C GLY A 172 -15.00 -2.59 11.47
N GLY A 173 -13.72 -2.91 11.23
CA GLY A 173 -12.86 -3.62 12.17
C GLY A 173 -12.43 -2.75 13.34
N GLN A 174 -12.06 -3.38 14.47
CA GLN A 174 -11.75 -2.66 15.71
C GLN A 174 -10.39 -1.95 15.69
N HIS A 175 -9.56 -2.13 14.64
CA HIS A 175 -8.38 -1.28 14.41
C HIS A 175 -8.76 0.21 14.34
N HIS A 176 -9.91 0.56 13.74
CA HIS A 176 -10.40 1.94 13.67
C HIS A 176 -10.62 2.51 15.08
N GLN A 177 -11.27 1.75 15.95
CA GLN A 177 -11.55 2.17 17.32
C GLN A 177 -10.27 2.23 18.18
N ALA A 178 -9.33 1.29 17.98
CA ALA A 178 -8.03 1.28 18.64
C ALA A 178 -7.19 2.50 18.26
N SER A 179 -7.06 2.79 16.96
CA SER A 179 -6.37 3.99 16.46
C SER A 179 -6.97 5.28 17.00
N ALA A 180 -8.31 5.38 16.99
CA ALA A 180 -9.03 6.56 17.49
C ALA A 180 -8.83 6.76 19.01
N ARG A 181 -8.89 5.69 19.81
CA ARG A 181 -8.62 5.71 21.25
C ARG A 181 -7.21 6.17 21.54
N LEU A 182 -6.20 5.62 20.85
CA LEU A 182 -4.79 6.03 20.99
C LEU A 182 -4.57 7.48 20.56
N THR A 183 -5.27 7.97 19.53
CA THR A 183 -5.23 9.37 19.10
C THR A 183 -5.72 10.32 20.20
N VAL A 184 -6.85 10.02 20.84
CA VAL A 184 -7.41 10.85 21.91
C VAL A 184 -6.49 10.84 23.13
N GLU A 185 -5.90 9.69 23.48
CA GLU A 185 -4.92 9.60 24.56
C GLU A 185 -3.64 10.39 24.25
N ALA A 186 -3.15 10.30 23.00
CA ALA A 186 -1.95 11.02 22.55
C ALA A 186 -2.11 12.55 22.60
N PHE A 187 -3.33 13.07 22.46
CA PHE A 187 -3.61 14.51 22.50
C PHE A 187 -3.08 15.20 23.78
N ARG A 188 -3.29 14.57 24.95
CA ARG A 188 -2.76 15.09 26.23
C ARG A 188 -1.34 14.61 26.48
N ALA A 189 -1.02 13.37 26.14
CA ALA A 189 0.28 12.77 26.36
C ALA A 189 1.41 13.53 25.62
N ALA A 190 1.14 14.08 24.44
CA ALA A 190 2.14 14.82 23.65
C ALA A 190 2.57 16.14 24.32
N ALA A 191 1.73 16.71 25.15
CA ALA A 191 2.03 17.95 25.92
C ALA A 191 2.87 17.68 27.17
N ASP A 192 2.82 16.48 27.72
CA ASP A 192 3.50 16.12 28.94
C ASP A 192 4.96 15.67 28.66
N PRO A 193 5.98 16.44 29.11
CA PRO A 193 7.38 16.07 28.90
C PRO A 193 7.81 14.80 29.66
N ALA A 194 7.06 14.38 30.69
CA ALA A 194 7.33 13.16 31.44
C ALA A 194 6.86 11.90 30.69
N ARG A 195 5.93 12.04 29.74
CA ARG A 195 5.53 10.96 28.85
C ARG A 195 6.52 10.88 27.70
N TYR A 196 7.10 9.69 27.47
CA TYR A 196 8.09 9.45 26.42
C TYR A 196 9.28 10.43 26.47
N PRO A 197 10.02 10.51 27.61
CA PRO A 197 11.11 11.46 27.78
C PRO A 197 12.28 11.21 26.83
N GLU A 198 12.43 10.01 26.26
CA GLU A 198 13.40 9.70 25.21
C GLU A 198 13.17 10.55 23.96
N GLN A 199 11.92 10.81 23.58
CA GLN A 199 11.61 11.66 22.42
C GLN A 199 12.04 13.10 22.65
N VAL A 200 11.97 13.57 23.89
CA VAL A 200 12.45 14.92 24.26
C VAL A 200 13.98 14.96 24.23
N ARG A 201 14.66 13.90 24.70
CA ARG A 201 16.13 13.77 24.57
C ARG A 201 16.58 13.71 23.12
N ASP A 202 15.79 13.12 22.23
CA ASP A 202 16.00 13.08 20.78
C ASP A 202 15.77 14.43 20.08
N GLY A 203 15.40 15.48 20.82
CA GLY A 203 15.22 16.85 20.31
C GLY A 203 13.79 17.25 19.98
N LEU A 204 12.81 16.36 20.14
CA LEU A 204 11.39 16.73 20.00
C LEU A 204 10.95 17.56 21.21
N ARG A 205 10.06 18.54 20.98
CA ARG A 205 9.52 19.35 22.07
C ARG A 205 8.06 18.99 22.35
N PRO A 206 7.61 18.98 23.61
CA PRO A 206 6.21 18.79 23.94
C PRO A 206 5.30 19.74 23.16
N TRP A 207 4.11 19.25 22.81
CA TRP A 207 3.15 20.03 22.04
C TRP A 207 1.72 19.74 22.48
N GLN A 208 0.94 20.78 22.80
CA GLN A 208 -0.49 20.68 23.06
C GLN A 208 -1.25 21.20 21.83
N ALA A 209 -1.84 20.30 21.06
CA ALA A 209 -2.85 20.65 20.08
C ALA A 209 -4.05 21.36 20.75
N LYS A 210 -4.82 22.12 20.02
CA LYS A 210 -5.92 22.93 20.57
C LYS A 210 -7.19 22.12 20.75
N ARG A 211 -7.47 21.22 19.79
CA ARG A 211 -8.65 20.35 19.82
C ARG A 211 -8.36 18.99 19.24
N VAL A 212 -9.06 17.97 19.73
CA VAL A 212 -9.17 16.66 19.11
C VAL A 212 -10.62 16.32 18.87
N PHE A 213 -10.92 16.02 17.61
CA PHE A 213 -12.23 15.54 17.15
C PHE A 213 -12.14 14.09 16.75
N CYS A 214 -13.32 13.45 16.61
CA CYS A 214 -13.44 12.16 15.97
C CYS A 214 -14.60 12.18 14.97
N THR A 215 -14.46 11.48 13.86
CA THR A 215 -15.53 11.28 12.89
C THR A 215 -16.63 10.42 13.52
N GLU A 216 -17.87 10.91 13.49
CA GLU A 216 -19.07 10.13 13.88
C GLU A 216 -19.70 9.40 12.67
N GLY A 217 -19.28 9.73 11.45
CA GLY A 217 -19.73 9.14 10.20
C GLY A 217 -20.09 10.17 9.14
N PHE A 218 -20.58 9.63 8.02
CA PHE A 218 -21.04 10.41 6.88
C PHE A 218 -22.55 10.26 6.77
N VAL A 219 -23.27 11.35 6.60
CA VAL A 219 -24.69 11.34 6.24
C VAL A 219 -24.78 11.48 4.74
N ALA A 220 -25.18 10.38 4.09
CA ALA A 220 -25.41 10.39 2.65
C ALA A 220 -26.61 11.28 2.27
N PRO A 221 -26.66 11.80 1.04
CA PRO A 221 -27.79 12.54 0.50
C PRO A 221 -29.09 11.76 0.69
N GLY A 222 -30.13 12.43 1.25
CA GLY A 222 -31.44 11.82 1.48
C GLY A 222 -31.57 11.00 2.77
N GLN A 223 -30.48 10.81 3.53
CA GLN A 223 -30.55 10.19 4.85
C GLN A 223 -30.98 11.19 5.93
N PRO A 224 -31.65 10.75 7.00
CA PRO A 224 -32.02 11.60 8.10
C PRO A 224 -30.79 12.29 8.70
N PRO A 225 -30.88 13.60 9.03
CA PRO A 225 -29.75 14.27 9.68
C PRO A 225 -29.51 13.68 11.08
N VAL A 226 -28.22 13.57 11.46
CA VAL A 226 -27.88 13.24 12.84
C VAL A 226 -28.46 14.31 13.79
N ALA A 227 -29.06 13.88 14.90
CA ALA A 227 -29.64 14.78 15.88
C ALA A 227 -28.59 15.82 16.37
N PRO A 228 -28.94 17.10 16.47
CA PRO A 228 -28.02 18.11 16.97
C PRO A 228 -27.57 17.81 18.40
N SER A 229 -26.27 17.94 18.63
CA SER A 229 -25.68 17.88 19.98
C SER A 229 -24.64 18.99 20.10
N ARG A 230 -24.43 19.49 21.35
CA ARG A 230 -23.51 20.61 21.63
C ARG A 230 -22.05 20.29 21.27
N ASP A 231 -21.68 19.03 21.28
CA ASP A 231 -20.34 18.52 21.01
C ASP A 231 -20.10 18.13 19.53
N LEU A 232 -21.10 18.34 18.66
CA LEU A 232 -21.01 17.98 17.24
C LEU A 232 -20.70 19.20 16.37
N LEU A 233 -19.71 19.03 15.50
CA LEU A 233 -19.35 19.90 14.38
C LEU A 233 -19.80 19.25 13.07
N ARG A 234 -20.33 20.05 12.13
CA ARG A 234 -20.61 19.64 10.77
C ARG A 234 -19.63 20.31 9.82
N ALA A 235 -18.92 19.52 9.01
CA ALA A 235 -18.08 20.02 7.94
C ALA A 235 -18.79 19.80 6.59
N ASN A 236 -18.73 20.81 5.74
CA ASN A 236 -19.37 20.80 4.43
C ASN A 236 -18.31 20.80 3.33
N GLY A 237 -18.19 19.70 2.61
CA GLY A 237 -17.29 19.56 1.45
C GLY A 237 -17.91 20.01 0.13
N SER A 238 -19.17 20.43 0.12
CA SER A 238 -19.85 20.88 -1.12
C SER A 238 -19.51 22.31 -1.52
N GLU A 239 -18.66 22.99 -0.78
CA GLU A 239 -18.16 24.29 -1.15
C GLU A 239 -17.35 24.21 -2.45
N PHE A 240 -17.76 25.07 -3.43
CA PHE A 240 -17.06 25.17 -4.70
C PHE A 240 -15.83 26.07 -4.57
N ASP A 241 -14.65 25.51 -4.93
CA ASP A 241 -13.43 26.29 -5.00
C ASP A 241 -13.19 26.77 -6.44
N PRO A 242 -13.22 28.11 -6.69
CA PRO A 242 -13.07 28.62 -8.05
C PRO A 242 -11.66 28.43 -8.62
N VAL A 243 -10.65 28.20 -7.79
CA VAL A 243 -9.27 27.92 -8.24
C VAL A 243 -9.15 26.47 -8.69
N LEU A 244 -9.80 25.55 -7.98
CA LEU A 244 -9.84 24.13 -8.34
C LEU A 244 -10.88 23.82 -9.43
N GLY A 245 -11.90 24.70 -9.59
CA GLY A 245 -12.99 24.51 -10.54
C GLY A 245 -13.96 23.39 -10.17
N ARG A 246 -14.01 23.01 -8.88
CA ARG A 246 -14.82 21.90 -8.35
C ARG A 246 -15.05 22.04 -6.84
N THR A 247 -15.94 21.21 -6.31
CA THR A 247 -16.15 21.12 -4.86
C THR A 247 -15.07 20.24 -4.22
N TYR A 248 -14.91 20.38 -2.89
CA TYR A 248 -13.98 19.50 -2.16
C TYR A 248 -14.49 18.05 -2.12
N ASP A 249 -15.82 17.83 -2.16
CA ASP A 249 -16.40 16.49 -2.25
C ASP A 249 -16.06 15.81 -3.57
N GLU A 250 -16.16 16.52 -4.70
CA GLU A 250 -15.74 15.99 -6.02
C GLU A 250 -14.26 15.62 -6.00
N LEU A 251 -13.39 16.51 -5.50
CA LEU A 251 -11.95 16.25 -5.41
C LEU A 251 -11.63 15.09 -4.47
N GLY A 252 -12.33 15.02 -3.33
CA GLY A 252 -12.15 13.94 -2.35
C GLY A 252 -12.55 12.57 -2.89
N LEU A 253 -13.62 12.48 -3.70
CA LEU A 253 -14.01 11.21 -4.34
C LEU A 253 -13.02 10.78 -5.43
N GLU A 254 -12.49 11.74 -6.19
CA GLU A 254 -11.41 11.45 -7.15
C GLU A 254 -10.18 10.91 -6.45
N ALA A 255 -9.75 11.55 -5.36
CA ALA A 255 -8.64 11.09 -4.53
C ALA A 255 -8.90 9.67 -4.03
N ARG A 256 -10.04 9.43 -3.37
CA ARG A 256 -10.41 8.11 -2.84
C ARG A 256 -10.43 7.01 -3.90
N SER A 257 -10.77 7.36 -5.15
CA SER A 257 -10.80 6.38 -6.26
C SER A 257 -9.42 5.81 -6.61
N MET A 258 -8.33 6.35 -6.04
CA MET A 258 -6.98 5.81 -6.21
C MET A 258 -6.72 4.58 -5.33
N HIS A 259 -7.52 4.32 -4.29
CA HIS A 259 -7.45 3.08 -3.49
C HIS A 259 -8.06 1.89 -4.24
N LYS A 260 -7.50 1.56 -5.39
CA LYS A 260 -8.04 0.52 -6.28
C LYS A 260 -7.95 -0.87 -5.67
N CYS A 261 -6.90 -1.15 -4.90
CA CYS A 261 -6.75 -2.43 -4.22
C CYS A 261 -7.83 -2.67 -3.15
N GLN A 262 -8.53 -1.62 -2.71
CA GLN A 262 -9.66 -1.70 -1.77
C GLN A 262 -11.03 -1.67 -2.47
N GLY A 263 -11.06 -1.68 -3.80
CA GLY A 263 -12.31 -1.64 -4.57
C GLY A 263 -13.05 -0.30 -4.49
N THR A 264 -12.38 0.78 -4.09
CA THR A 264 -13.01 2.09 -3.92
C THR A 264 -13.10 2.92 -5.20
N SER A 265 -12.81 2.33 -6.36
CA SER A 265 -13.07 2.97 -7.65
C SER A 265 -14.57 3.27 -7.81
N GLN A 266 -14.93 4.52 -7.56
CA GLN A 266 -16.33 4.96 -7.49
C GLN A 266 -16.72 5.73 -8.73
N LEU A 267 -18.03 5.77 -8.99
CA LEU A 267 -18.60 6.76 -9.89
C LEU A 267 -18.45 8.14 -9.26
N LEU A 268 -17.95 9.10 -10.04
CA LEU A 268 -17.83 10.47 -9.59
C LEU A 268 -19.20 11.10 -9.36
N LEU A 269 -19.25 12.12 -8.48
CA LEU A 269 -20.47 12.88 -8.25
C LEU A 269 -20.93 13.56 -9.55
N LEU A 270 -22.24 13.48 -9.81
CA LEU A 270 -22.86 14.26 -10.88
C LEU A 270 -23.01 15.71 -10.44
N PRO A 271 -22.89 16.69 -11.36
CA PRO A 271 -23.14 18.10 -11.06
C PRO A 271 -24.50 18.31 -10.38
N GLY A 272 -24.52 19.08 -9.31
CA GLY A 272 -25.74 19.35 -8.53
C GLY A 272 -26.21 18.20 -7.64
N ALA A 273 -25.47 17.10 -7.57
CA ALA A 273 -25.72 16.08 -6.57
C ALA A 273 -25.46 16.66 -5.18
N SER A 274 -26.29 16.26 -4.21
CA SER A 274 -26.15 16.70 -2.84
C SER A 274 -24.86 16.16 -2.21
N SER A 275 -24.24 16.98 -1.38
CA SER A 275 -23.00 16.67 -0.67
C SER A 275 -23.22 15.69 0.48
N PHE A 276 -22.15 15.00 0.85
CA PHE A 276 -22.07 14.28 2.11
C PHE A 276 -21.90 15.27 3.28
N SER A 277 -22.73 15.15 4.32
CA SER A 277 -22.47 15.86 5.58
C SER A 277 -21.52 15.05 6.42
N ARG A 278 -20.37 15.62 6.75
CA ARG A 278 -19.36 15.06 7.64
C ARG A 278 -19.62 15.51 9.05
N ILE A 279 -19.64 14.60 9.98
CA ILE A 279 -19.94 14.90 11.40
C ILE A 279 -18.75 14.52 12.24
N TYR A 280 -18.28 15.49 13.02
CA TYR A 280 -17.17 15.36 13.94
C TYR A 280 -17.63 15.63 15.35
N ARG A 281 -17.28 14.77 16.29
CA ARG A 281 -17.50 14.96 17.73
C ARG A 281 -16.25 15.51 18.37
N LEU A 282 -16.38 16.59 19.13
CA LEU A 282 -15.31 17.10 19.98
C LEU A 282 -15.06 16.12 21.14
N LYS A 283 -13.88 15.55 21.22
CA LYS A 283 -13.49 14.60 22.27
C LYS A 283 -12.77 15.30 23.42
N ASP A 284 -11.89 16.26 23.11
CA ASP A 284 -11.17 17.04 24.11
C ASP A 284 -10.72 18.38 23.49
N THR A 285 -10.54 19.39 24.34
CA THR A 285 -10.08 20.71 23.95
C THR A 285 -9.15 21.33 25.00
N ALA A 286 -8.13 22.04 24.52
CA ALA A 286 -7.27 22.89 25.34
C ALA A 286 -7.69 24.37 25.31
N ILE A 287 -8.71 24.72 24.52
CA ILE A 287 -9.26 26.08 24.38
C ILE A 287 -10.79 26.02 24.29
N GLY A 288 -11.47 27.03 24.84
CA GLY A 288 -12.93 27.05 24.83
C GLY A 288 -13.56 26.16 25.91
N GLU A 289 -14.85 25.87 25.78
CA GLU A 289 -15.62 25.11 26.76
C GLU A 289 -15.56 23.60 26.42
N GLN A 290 -15.33 22.77 27.44
CA GLN A 290 -15.34 21.31 27.28
C GLN A 290 -16.74 20.81 26.89
N GLY A 291 -16.80 19.88 25.91
CA GLY A 291 -18.04 19.30 25.44
C GLY A 291 -18.91 20.23 24.59
N VAL A 292 -18.37 21.39 24.16
CA VAL A 292 -19.02 22.32 23.26
C VAL A 292 -18.19 22.44 21.99
N ALA A 293 -18.69 21.90 20.88
CA ALA A 293 -18.02 22.03 19.61
C ALA A 293 -18.09 23.47 19.09
N PRO A 294 -17.01 23.98 18.46
CA PRO A 294 -17.03 25.29 17.80
C PRO A 294 -17.89 25.22 16.53
N LYS A 295 -18.21 26.39 15.97
CA LYS A 295 -18.91 26.50 14.68
C LYS A 295 -18.00 26.15 13.48
N ASP A 296 -16.70 26.42 13.63
CA ASP A 296 -15.65 26.05 12.67
C ASP A 296 -14.55 25.29 13.40
N ILE A 297 -13.92 24.33 12.69
CA ILE A 297 -12.91 23.42 13.25
C ILE A 297 -11.69 24.21 13.82
N PHE A 298 -11.39 25.39 13.28
CA PHE A 298 -10.33 26.29 13.71
C PHE A 298 -10.84 27.55 14.46
N GLU A 299 -12.11 27.63 14.84
CA GLU A 299 -12.64 28.78 15.57
C GLU A 299 -11.80 29.08 16.82
N GLY A 300 -11.42 30.37 16.99
CA GLY A 300 -10.55 30.83 18.08
C GLY A 300 -9.06 30.47 17.92
N ILE A 301 -8.64 29.97 16.76
CA ILE A 301 -7.23 29.72 16.42
C ILE A 301 -6.85 30.67 15.28
N ASP A 302 -5.98 31.63 15.56
CA ASP A 302 -5.43 32.51 14.52
C ASP A 302 -4.39 31.73 13.68
N THR A 303 -4.78 31.37 12.47
CA THR A 303 -3.95 30.64 11.50
C THR A 303 -3.22 31.57 10.54
N SER A 304 -3.34 32.90 10.68
CA SER A 304 -2.59 33.85 9.87
C SER A 304 -1.10 33.91 10.27
N ILE A 305 -0.28 34.48 9.42
CA ILE A 305 1.16 34.73 9.74
C ILE A 305 1.30 35.57 11.01
N LEU A 306 0.39 36.55 11.22
CA LEU A 306 0.39 37.39 12.42
C LEU A 306 0.09 36.57 13.69
N GLY A 307 -0.63 35.49 13.58
CA GLY A 307 -0.90 34.55 14.68
C GLY A 307 0.37 33.97 15.32
N LEU A 308 1.56 34.11 14.70
CA LEU A 308 2.84 33.75 15.32
C LEU A 308 3.16 34.59 16.54
N THR A 309 2.63 35.81 16.64
CA THR A 309 2.81 36.67 17.82
C THR A 309 2.33 36.03 19.13
N ARG A 310 1.36 35.09 19.06
CA ARG A 310 0.87 34.35 20.24
C ARG A 310 1.97 33.60 21.00
N PHE A 311 3.03 33.18 20.32
CA PHE A 311 4.14 32.49 20.95
C PHE A 311 5.07 33.40 21.75
N ALA A 312 5.06 34.70 21.49
CA ALA A 312 5.84 35.68 22.23
C ALA A 312 5.30 35.96 23.65
N GLY A 313 4.06 35.47 23.95
CA GLY A 313 3.40 35.77 25.26
C GLY A 313 2.84 37.19 25.34
N GLU A 314 2.79 37.73 26.56
CA GLU A 314 2.19 39.04 26.82
C GLU A 314 2.99 40.22 26.21
N HIS A 315 4.30 40.07 26.10
CA HIS A 315 5.20 41.11 25.58
C HIS A 315 5.71 40.75 24.18
N ILE A 316 4.97 41.22 23.18
CA ILE A 316 5.33 41.01 21.77
C ILE A 316 6.42 42.03 21.39
N PRO A 317 7.64 41.58 20.99
CA PRO A 317 8.65 42.50 20.48
C PRO A 317 8.12 43.25 19.23
N ALA A 318 8.24 44.59 19.24
CA ALA A 318 7.77 45.43 18.13
C ALA A 318 8.41 45.03 16.79
N ALA A 319 9.68 44.63 16.81
CA ALA A 319 10.41 44.16 15.63
C ALA A 319 9.77 42.87 15.06
N LEU A 320 9.33 41.95 15.91
CA LEU A 320 8.61 40.71 15.47
C LEU A 320 7.30 41.08 14.79
N ALA A 321 6.46 41.88 15.45
CA ALA A 321 5.16 42.28 14.90
C ALA A 321 5.31 43.02 13.55
N PHE A 322 6.27 43.96 13.47
CA PHE A 322 6.55 44.69 12.25
C PHE A 322 7.01 43.77 11.09
N SER A 323 7.93 42.83 11.36
CA SER A 323 8.44 41.93 10.33
C SER A 323 7.36 40.94 9.84
N LEU A 324 6.54 40.40 10.76
CA LEU A 324 5.40 39.54 10.39
C LEU A 324 4.37 40.30 9.53
N GLN A 325 4.10 41.58 9.89
CA GLN A 325 3.22 42.43 9.10
C GLN A 325 3.79 42.71 7.71
N ALA A 326 5.09 42.91 7.58
CA ALA A 326 5.75 43.14 6.29
C ALA A 326 5.61 41.88 5.39
N VAL A 327 5.83 40.68 5.94
CA VAL A 327 5.63 39.42 5.22
C VAL A 327 4.16 39.27 4.79
N ALA A 328 3.20 39.47 5.70
CA ALA A 328 1.77 39.35 5.39
C ALA A 328 1.33 40.35 4.29
N THR A 329 1.80 41.58 4.37
CA THR A 329 1.52 42.63 3.37
C THR A 329 2.09 42.25 2.00
N SER A 330 3.32 41.70 1.96
CA SER A 330 3.96 41.27 0.71
C SER A 330 3.16 40.13 0.03
N VAL A 331 2.67 39.16 0.80
CA VAL A 331 1.82 38.07 0.27
C VAL A 331 0.49 38.61 -0.26
N GLN A 332 -0.11 39.60 0.44
CA GLN A 332 -1.32 40.26 -0.02
C GLN A 332 -1.10 41.01 -1.32
N MET A 333 -0.01 41.79 -1.41
CA MET A 333 0.38 42.52 -2.63
C MET A 333 0.66 41.55 -3.80
N ALA A 334 1.29 40.40 -3.53
CA ALA A 334 1.51 39.40 -4.55
C ALA A 334 0.18 38.82 -5.10
N SER A 335 -0.79 38.59 -4.21
CA SER A 335 -2.14 38.15 -4.63
C SER A 335 -2.84 39.20 -5.49
N GLN A 336 -2.79 40.48 -5.08
CA GLN A 336 -3.40 41.56 -5.85
C GLN A 336 -2.70 41.77 -7.21
N ALA A 337 -1.37 41.68 -7.24
CA ALA A 337 -0.61 41.78 -8.48
C ALA A 337 -0.94 40.64 -9.47
N LEU A 338 -1.09 39.42 -8.95
CA LEU A 338 -1.54 38.26 -9.73
C LEU A 338 -2.93 38.49 -10.35
N ASP A 339 -3.89 38.97 -9.54
CA ASP A 339 -5.25 39.23 -9.99
C ASP A 339 -5.34 40.35 -11.05
N GLN A 340 -4.52 41.37 -10.94
CA GLN A 340 -4.58 42.55 -11.81
C GLN A 340 -3.71 42.44 -13.07
N LYS A 341 -2.56 41.76 -12.97
CA LYS A 341 -1.52 41.83 -13.99
C LYS A 341 -0.90 40.48 -14.37
N GLY A 342 -1.39 39.40 -13.74
CA GLY A 342 -0.92 38.03 -14.00
C GLY A 342 0.32 37.60 -13.21
N PRO A 343 0.79 36.33 -13.43
CA PRO A 343 1.81 35.71 -12.58
C PRO A 343 3.13 36.47 -12.43
N ALA A 344 3.68 37.00 -13.51
CA ALA A 344 4.95 37.71 -13.49
C ALA A 344 4.93 38.95 -12.55
N ALA A 345 3.79 39.61 -12.42
CA ALA A 345 3.67 40.78 -11.56
C ALA A 345 3.75 40.46 -10.05
N ALA A 346 3.48 39.21 -9.68
CA ALA A 346 3.59 38.75 -8.30
C ALA A 346 5.06 38.56 -7.85
N ALA A 347 6.02 38.50 -8.76
CA ALA A 347 7.43 38.23 -8.43
C ALA A 347 8.03 39.27 -7.47
N THR A 348 7.90 40.55 -7.79
CA THR A 348 8.49 41.64 -6.95
C THR A 348 7.97 41.60 -5.51
N PRO A 349 6.66 41.59 -5.22
CA PRO A 349 6.19 41.45 -3.84
C PRO A 349 6.58 40.12 -3.17
N LEU A 350 6.70 39.02 -3.91
CA LEU A 350 7.21 37.76 -3.35
C LEU A 350 8.69 37.86 -2.97
N VAL A 351 9.54 38.50 -3.78
CA VAL A 351 10.94 38.75 -3.42
C VAL A 351 11.02 39.61 -2.15
N THR A 352 10.21 40.69 -2.05
CA THR A 352 10.15 41.52 -0.85
C THR A 352 9.75 40.69 0.39
N GLY A 353 8.75 39.82 0.25
CA GLY A 353 8.29 38.94 1.33
C GLY A 353 9.35 37.90 1.74
N LEU A 354 10.04 37.29 0.77
CA LEU A 354 11.13 36.34 1.02
C LEU A 354 12.30 37.04 1.76
N THR A 355 12.67 38.22 1.34
CA THR A 355 13.73 39.02 2.01
C THR A 355 13.34 39.34 3.44
N ALA A 356 12.12 39.86 3.67
CA ALA A 356 11.62 40.15 5.01
C ALA A 356 11.56 38.88 5.89
N MET A 357 11.18 37.74 5.32
CA MET A 357 11.15 36.45 5.99
C MET A 357 12.56 36.02 6.44
N ARG A 358 13.54 36.05 5.56
CA ARG A 358 14.94 35.72 5.84
C ARG A 358 15.55 36.63 6.90
N GLU A 359 15.31 37.95 6.79
CA GLU A 359 15.73 38.89 7.80
C GLU A 359 15.08 38.63 9.17
N LEU A 360 13.78 38.32 9.22
CA LEU A 360 13.10 37.98 10.45
C LEU A 360 13.75 36.74 11.08
N ARG A 361 13.92 35.65 10.33
CA ARG A 361 14.53 34.42 10.84
C ARG A 361 15.95 34.64 11.36
N SER A 362 16.78 35.38 10.65
CA SER A 362 18.15 35.68 11.08
C SER A 362 18.23 36.51 12.38
N ARG A 363 17.20 37.33 12.66
CA ARG A 363 17.12 38.17 13.86
C ARG A 363 16.41 37.54 15.05
N LEU A 364 15.74 36.39 14.91
CA LEU A 364 15.01 35.77 16.02
C LEU A 364 15.87 35.53 17.26
N GLY A 365 17.15 35.18 17.06
CA GLY A 365 18.10 34.98 18.15
C GLY A 365 18.39 36.22 19.01
N SER A 366 18.28 37.42 18.43
CA SER A 366 18.54 38.70 19.10
C SER A 366 17.28 39.37 19.68
N MET A 367 16.08 38.82 19.39
CA MET A 367 14.82 39.36 19.92
C MET A 367 14.60 38.91 21.37
N ALA A 368 13.91 39.73 22.15
CA ALA A 368 13.49 39.44 23.52
C ALA A 368 12.38 38.38 23.53
N LEU A 369 12.73 37.15 23.19
CA LEU A 369 11.87 35.98 23.11
C LEU A 369 12.44 34.83 23.98
N SER A 370 11.57 34.04 24.58
CA SER A 370 12.00 32.77 25.21
C SER A 370 12.53 31.79 24.16
N ASP A 371 13.31 30.80 24.57
CA ASP A 371 13.76 29.73 23.68
C ASP A 371 12.59 28.95 23.05
N ALA A 372 11.55 28.71 23.83
CA ALA A 372 10.33 28.08 23.34
C ALA A 372 9.64 28.92 22.26
N ALA A 373 9.53 30.24 22.47
CA ALA A 373 8.93 31.16 21.51
C ALA A 373 9.74 31.20 20.19
N ARG A 374 11.06 31.31 20.28
CA ARG A 374 11.95 31.30 19.11
C ARG A 374 11.78 30.02 18.30
N TYR A 375 11.77 28.88 18.99
CA TYR A 375 11.58 27.58 18.34
C TYR A 375 10.23 27.51 17.61
N GLU A 376 9.11 27.88 18.27
CA GLU A 376 7.78 27.80 17.68
C GLU A 376 7.61 28.70 16.47
N ILE A 377 8.21 29.89 16.53
CA ILE A 377 8.16 30.86 15.43
C ILE A 377 8.99 30.34 14.27
N ASP A 378 10.26 29.97 14.48
CA ASP A 378 11.13 29.49 13.39
C ASP A 378 10.65 28.17 12.80
N PHE A 379 10.12 27.26 13.61
CA PHE A 379 9.53 26.00 13.15
C PHE A 379 8.45 26.20 12.06
N ARG A 380 7.67 27.30 12.17
CA ARG A 380 6.63 27.62 11.20
C ARG A 380 7.12 28.52 10.07
N LEU A 381 8.12 29.36 10.31
CA LEU A 381 8.68 30.25 9.29
C LEU A 381 9.58 29.49 8.30
N ALA A 382 10.33 28.48 8.73
CA ALA A 382 11.24 27.73 7.86
C ALA A 382 10.53 27.06 6.67
N PRO A 383 9.37 26.40 6.83
CA PRO A 383 8.59 25.92 5.68
C PRO A 383 8.08 27.07 4.78
N LYS A 384 7.73 28.22 5.36
CA LYS A 384 7.25 29.37 4.59
C LYS A 384 8.32 29.95 3.67
N GLU A 385 9.57 29.97 4.10
CA GLU A 385 10.68 30.37 3.24
C GLU A 385 10.73 29.55 1.97
N ARG A 386 10.67 28.21 2.11
CA ARG A 386 10.62 27.27 0.95
C ARG A 386 9.38 27.48 0.09
N GLN A 387 8.23 27.83 0.69
CA GLN A 387 7.00 28.12 -0.06
C GLN A 387 7.12 29.43 -0.87
N PHE A 388 7.82 30.47 -0.36
CA PHE A 388 8.15 31.66 -1.14
C PHE A 388 9.04 31.32 -2.33
N GLU A 389 10.07 30.51 -2.13
CA GLU A 389 10.97 30.06 -3.19
C GLU A 389 10.21 29.28 -4.29
N ALA A 390 9.31 28.35 -3.87
CA ALA A 390 8.46 27.62 -4.82
C ALA A 390 7.48 28.55 -5.57
N ALA A 391 6.90 29.54 -4.88
CA ALA A 391 6.01 30.51 -5.52
C ALA A 391 6.73 31.38 -6.56
N LEU A 392 7.99 31.74 -6.31
CA LEU A 392 8.81 32.48 -7.28
C LEU A 392 9.05 31.69 -8.57
N LEU A 393 9.27 30.38 -8.50
CA LEU A 393 9.34 29.54 -9.70
C LEU A 393 8.06 29.64 -10.54
N LEU A 394 6.91 29.64 -9.87
CA LEU A 394 5.60 29.70 -10.53
C LEU A 394 5.36 31.05 -11.20
N THR A 395 5.88 32.18 -10.65
CA THR A 395 5.72 33.49 -11.29
C THR A 395 6.36 33.58 -12.67
N HIS A 396 7.42 32.81 -12.91
CA HIS A 396 8.15 32.75 -14.17
C HIS A 396 7.83 31.49 -14.98
N GLY A 397 6.86 30.67 -14.53
CA GLY A 397 6.52 29.41 -15.21
C GLY A 397 7.72 28.47 -15.36
N ILE A 398 8.66 28.53 -14.39
CA ILE A 398 9.85 27.67 -14.40
C ILE A 398 9.45 26.22 -14.22
N ARG A 399 9.93 25.38 -15.13
CA ARG A 399 9.80 23.91 -15.03
C ARG A 399 11.18 23.30 -14.87
N ILE A 400 11.30 22.37 -13.95
CA ILE A 400 12.55 21.69 -13.63
C ILE A 400 12.29 20.19 -13.73
N GLU A 401 13.01 19.53 -14.63
CA GLU A 401 13.03 18.07 -14.78
C GLU A 401 14.41 17.56 -14.39
N ALA A 402 14.49 16.59 -13.50
CA ALA A 402 15.72 15.90 -13.15
C ALA A 402 15.58 14.43 -13.54
N LEU A 403 16.29 14.00 -14.56
CA LEU A 403 16.05 12.73 -15.24
C LEU A 403 17.32 11.89 -15.33
N ALA A 404 17.15 10.57 -15.20
CA ALA A 404 18.17 9.58 -15.51
C ALA A 404 17.77 8.76 -16.75
N ASP A 405 18.74 8.15 -17.40
CA ASP A 405 18.54 7.25 -18.54
C ASP A 405 18.17 5.82 -18.13
N ASP A 406 18.17 5.52 -16.83
CA ASP A 406 17.80 4.24 -16.26
C ASP A 406 17.06 4.40 -14.93
N GLY A 407 16.09 3.53 -14.66
CA GLY A 407 15.29 3.55 -13.44
C GLY A 407 15.71 2.48 -12.42
N VAL A 408 16.46 1.46 -12.87
CA VAL A 408 16.92 0.34 -12.02
C VAL A 408 18.45 0.33 -12.07
N VAL A 409 19.07 0.68 -10.95
CA VAL A 409 20.51 0.97 -10.90
C VAL A 409 21.25 0.08 -9.91
N VAL A 410 22.50 -0.23 -10.24
CA VAL A 410 23.41 -0.99 -9.36
C VAL A 410 24.52 -0.06 -8.87
N ALA A 411 24.94 -0.16 -7.61
CA ALA A 411 26.04 0.63 -7.06
C ALA A 411 27.31 0.51 -7.92
N GLY A 412 27.97 1.64 -8.17
CA GLY A 412 29.19 1.73 -8.98
C GLY A 412 28.98 1.74 -10.50
N GLN A 413 27.76 1.52 -11.01
CA GLN A 413 27.53 1.56 -12.46
C GLN A 413 27.47 2.99 -13.01
N PRO A 414 27.84 3.21 -14.31
CA PRO A 414 27.65 4.49 -14.96
C PRO A 414 26.16 4.78 -15.15
N LEU A 415 25.78 6.04 -14.98
CA LEU A 415 24.43 6.56 -15.15
C LEU A 415 24.50 7.94 -15.80
N LYS A 416 23.75 8.14 -16.88
CA LYS A 416 23.59 9.44 -17.50
C LYS A 416 22.42 10.17 -16.84
N VAL A 417 22.70 11.34 -16.29
CA VAL A 417 21.68 12.20 -15.67
C VAL A 417 21.59 13.53 -16.41
N SER A 418 20.40 14.11 -16.42
CA SER A 418 20.14 15.40 -17.01
C SER A 418 19.20 16.22 -16.17
N VAL A 419 19.46 17.53 -16.07
CA VAL A 419 18.53 18.51 -15.54
C VAL A 419 18.09 19.41 -16.67
N VAL A 420 16.79 19.51 -16.87
CA VAL A 420 16.20 20.39 -17.88
C VAL A 420 15.46 21.51 -17.16
N LEU A 421 15.85 22.74 -17.45
CA LEU A 421 15.28 23.98 -16.90
C LEU A 421 14.57 24.70 -18.04
N GLY A 422 13.24 24.74 -18.01
CA GLY A 422 12.40 25.51 -18.94
C GLY A 422 11.92 26.80 -18.30
N ASN A 423 12.04 27.92 -19.00
CA ASN A 423 11.56 29.22 -18.54
C ASN A 423 10.43 29.72 -19.46
N ASN A 424 9.19 29.61 -19.00
CA ASN A 424 8.01 30.04 -19.75
C ASN A 424 7.50 31.43 -19.32
N GLY A 425 8.25 32.13 -18.48
CA GLY A 425 7.88 33.44 -17.92
C GLY A 425 8.48 34.64 -18.66
N GLY A 426 8.29 35.83 -18.09
CA GLY A 426 8.70 37.10 -18.66
C GLY A 426 10.06 37.62 -18.21
N GLY A 427 10.80 36.89 -17.37
CA GLY A 427 12.11 37.31 -16.85
C GLY A 427 13.17 36.23 -16.97
N GLY A 428 14.46 36.61 -17.01
CA GLY A 428 15.56 35.63 -17.05
C GLY A 428 15.73 34.85 -15.75
N LEU A 429 16.21 33.62 -15.85
CA LEU A 429 16.59 32.74 -14.77
C LEU A 429 18.12 32.55 -14.82
N ALA A 430 18.84 32.88 -13.74
CA ALA A 430 20.25 32.54 -13.64
C ALA A 430 20.46 31.24 -12.87
N VAL A 431 21.33 30.37 -13.39
CA VAL A 431 21.72 29.11 -12.75
C VAL A 431 23.09 29.29 -12.13
N LYS A 432 23.17 29.22 -10.79
CA LYS A 432 24.43 29.44 -10.05
C LYS A 432 25.15 28.10 -9.75
N THR A 433 24.40 27.11 -9.31
CA THR A 433 24.97 25.82 -8.93
C THR A 433 24.06 24.67 -9.31
N VAL A 434 24.67 23.56 -9.70
CA VAL A 434 23.99 22.26 -9.92
C VAL A 434 24.83 21.21 -9.20
N ARG A 435 24.24 20.52 -8.24
CA ARG A 435 24.89 19.46 -7.48
C ARG A 435 24.00 18.22 -7.45
N PHE A 436 24.59 17.06 -7.70
CA PHE A 436 23.92 15.78 -7.63
C PHE A 436 24.29 15.05 -6.33
N ASP A 437 23.31 14.56 -5.60
CA ASP A 437 23.46 13.70 -4.44
C ASP A 437 23.21 12.24 -4.85
N GLY A 438 23.88 11.29 -4.18
CA GLY A 438 23.80 9.85 -4.47
C GLY A 438 24.55 9.39 -5.72
N LEU A 439 25.26 10.31 -6.37
CA LEU A 439 26.06 10.06 -7.59
C LEU A 439 27.47 10.62 -7.43
N GLU A 440 28.46 9.95 -8.03
CA GLU A 440 29.87 10.31 -8.01
C GLU A 440 30.36 10.70 -9.41
N GLY A 441 31.20 11.72 -9.49
CA GLY A 441 31.77 12.21 -10.72
C GLY A 441 31.81 13.74 -10.79
N GLU A 442 32.25 14.26 -11.92
CA GLU A 442 32.33 15.70 -12.10
C GLU A 442 30.94 16.26 -12.44
N PRO A 443 30.50 17.34 -11.75
CA PRO A 443 29.24 17.99 -12.10
C PRO A 443 29.31 18.57 -13.52
N PRO A 444 28.15 18.66 -14.21
CA PRO A 444 28.11 19.20 -15.57
C PRO A 444 28.45 20.69 -15.57
N SER A 445 29.15 21.14 -16.62
CA SER A 445 29.21 22.54 -16.95
C SER A 445 27.86 22.95 -17.57
N CYS A 446 27.14 23.83 -16.89
CA CYS A 446 25.84 24.34 -17.36
C CYS A 446 25.99 25.78 -17.86
N GLY A 447 25.13 26.20 -18.76
CA GLY A 447 24.95 27.59 -19.10
C GLY A 447 24.50 28.42 -17.88
N GLU A 448 24.82 29.69 -17.86
CA GLU A 448 24.56 30.52 -16.69
C GLU A 448 23.14 31.13 -16.67
N THR A 449 22.47 31.25 -17.81
CA THR A 449 21.18 31.95 -17.92
C THR A 449 20.20 31.19 -18.82
N VAL A 450 18.93 31.20 -18.43
CA VAL A 450 17.81 30.71 -19.25
C VAL A 450 16.86 31.86 -19.53
N GLU A 451 16.89 32.34 -20.79
CA GLU A 451 16.06 33.45 -21.23
C GLU A 451 14.56 33.07 -21.28
N PRO A 452 13.63 34.04 -21.25
CA PRO A 452 12.22 33.83 -21.48
C PRO A 452 11.92 33.03 -22.75
N GLY A 453 11.10 31.99 -22.64
CA GLY A 453 10.81 31.07 -23.74
C GLY A 453 11.93 30.08 -24.07
N GLY A 454 13.04 30.12 -23.33
CA GLY A 454 14.19 29.23 -23.51
C GLY A 454 14.17 28.01 -22.60
N ALA A 455 15.07 27.07 -22.90
CA ALA A 455 15.35 25.90 -22.04
C ALA A 455 16.87 25.65 -22.01
N LEU A 456 17.34 25.17 -20.85
CA LEU A 456 18.71 24.76 -20.62
C LEU A 456 18.73 23.29 -20.21
N THR A 457 19.60 22.50 -20.79
CA THR A 457 19.86 21.12 -20.41
C THR A 457 21.29 20.97 -19.88
N CYS A 458 21.41 20.53 -18.65
CA CYS A 458 22.67 20.14 -18.03
C CYS A 458 22.72 18.60 -17.97
N ALA A 459 23.67 17.98 -18.65
CA ALA A 459 23.81 16.52 -18.64
C ALA A 459 25.21 16.13 -18.17
N ALA A 460 25.28 15.03 -17.41
CA ALA A 460 26.52 14.43 -16.92
C ALA A 460 26.46 12.91 -17.00
N GLU A 461 27.61 12.29 -17.23
CA GLU A 461 27.83 10.86 -17.01
C GLU A 461 28.48 10.68 -15.65
N LEU A 462 27.72 10.14 -14.69
CA LEU A 462 28.12 9.95 -13.30
C LEU A 462 28.12 8.45 -12.96
N ARG A 463 28.54 8.11 -11.77
CA ARG A 463 28.44 6.74 -11.24
C ARG A 463 27.49 6.73 -10.05
N VAL A 464 26.71 5.66 -9.94
CA VAL A 464 25.85 5.41 -8.78
C VAL A 464 26.76 5.21 -7.56
N ALA A 465 26.58 6.03 -6.53
CA ALA A 465 27.35 5.91 -5.29
C ALA A 465 27.04 4.60 -4.55
N ASP A 466 27.83 4.27 -3.54
CA ASP A 466 27.55 3.15 -2.63
C ASP A 466 26.42 3.55 -1.67
N VAL A 467 25.19 3.37 -2.14
CA VAL A 467 23.96 3.68 -1.41
C VAL A 467 23.15 2.41 -1.16
N PRO A 468 22.36 2.36 -0.07
CA PRO A 468 21.57 1.17 0.25
C PRO A 468 20.62 0.75 -0.86
N VAL A 469 20.42 -0.57 -0.99
CA VAL A 469 19.41 -1.15 -1.89
C VAL A 469 18.02 -0.60 -1.53
N SER A 470 17.24 -0.29 -2.57
CA SER A 470 15.87 0.26 -2.43
C SER A 470 14.92 -0.83 -1.96
N THR A 471 14.59 -0.80 -0.69
CA THR A 471 13.65 -1.71 -0.04
C THR A 471 12.85 -0.96 1.02
N PRO A 472 11.67 -1.46 1.44
CA PRO A 472 11.00 -0.94 2.61
C PRO A 472 11.94 -0.87 3.82
N TYR A 473 11.92 0.25 4.55
CA TYR A 473 12.78 0.47 5.73
C TYR A 473 12.15 -0.08 7.02
N TRP A 474 11.03 -0.75 6.91
CA TRP A 474 10.29 -1.38 8.00
C TRP A 474 10.35 -2.90 7.90
N THR A 475 10.65 -3.54 9.02
CA THR A 475 10.77 -5.00 9.13
C THR A 475 9.79 -5.52 10.17
N PRO A 476 8.96 -6.53 9.87
CA PRO A 476 8.00 -7.06 10.82
C PRO A 476 8.70 -7.76 12.00
N ARG A 477 8.25 -7.50 13.21
CA ARG A 477 8.68 -8.22 14.40
C ARG A 477 8.02 -9.60 14.44
N LYS A 478 8.72 -10.54 15.07
CA LYS A 478 8.18 -11.91 15.25
C LYS A 478 7.27 -12.05 16.47
N ASP A 479 7.39 -11.15 17.43
CA ASP A 479 6.77 -11.20 18.76
C ASP A 479 5.63 -10.22 18.96
N ALA A 480 5.32 -9.40 17.97
CA ALA A 480 4.22 -8.42 18.05
C ALA A 480 3.75 -8.04 16.62
N ALA A 481 2.50 -7.61 16.50
CA ALA A 481 1.97 -7.04 15.26
C ALA A 481 2.50 -5.61 15.04
N ARG A 482 3.81 -5.50 14.92
CA ARG A 482 4.52 -4.22 14.87
C ARG A 482 5.77 -4.32 14.03
N TYR A 483 6.14 -3.21 13.37
CA TYR A 483 7.38 -3.08 12.65
C TYR A 483 8.51 -2.52 13.52
N ASP A 484 9.74 -2.85 13.18
CA ASP A 484 10.92 -2.07 13.50
C ASP A 484 11.25 -1.18 12.30
N PHE A 485 11.49 0.12 12.56
CA PHE A 485 11.94 1.08 11.56
C PHE A 485 13.44 1.29 11.64
N GLU A 486 14.10 1.41 10.50
CA GLU A 486 15.51 1.76 10.46
C GLU A 486 15.73 3.17 11.01
N SER A 487 16.63 3.31 11.99
CA SER A 487 16.86 4.58 12.71
C SER A 487 17.43 5.70 11.83
N ALA A 488 18.11 5.36 10.73
CA ALA A 488 18.65 6.35 9.78
C ALA A 488 17.57 6.98 8.87
N VAL A 489 16.33 6.45 8.87
CA VAL A 489 15.21 6.97 8.10
C VAL A 489 14.33 7.83 9.00
N PRO A 490 13.85 9.00 8.55
CA PRO A 490 12.90 9.79 9.34
C PRO A 490 11.70 8.95 9.75
N PHE A 491 11.28 9.10 11.01
CA PHE A 491 10.27 8.24 11.61
C PHE A 491 8.92 8.34 10.89
N GLY A 492 8.38 7.22 10.46
CA GLY A 492 7.03 7.08 9.94
C GLY A 492 6.80 7.62 8.54
N VAL A 493 7.82 8.05 7.80
CA VAL A 493 7.65 8.46 6.39
C VAL A 493 7.16 7.29 5.53
N PRO A 494 6.46 7.55 4.40
CA PRO A 494 5.93 6.48 3.53
C PRO A 494 7.01 5.51 3.05
N PHE A 495 8.11 6.05 2.51
CA PHE A 495 9.27 5.30 2.04
C PHE A 495 10.57 6.00 2.47
N ARG A 496 11.68 5.30 2.40
CA ARG A 496 13.01 5.90 2.52
C ARG A 496 13.12 7.02 1.48
N PRO A 497 13.51 8.25 1.86
CA PRO A 497 13.77 9.30 0.88
C PRO A 497 14.82 8.87 -0.14
N SER A 498 14.57 9.15 -1.43
CA SER A 498 15.52 8.83 -2.49
C SER A 498 16.87 9.49 -2.22
N PRO A 499 18.00 8.75 -2.30
CA PRO A 499 19.33 9.33 -2.20
C PRO A 499 19.69 10.15 -3.45
N PHE A 500 19.01 9.91 -4.58
CA PHE A 500 19.29 10.54 -5.85
C PHE A 500 18.54 11.86 -5.99
N ARG A 501 19.24 12.95 -5.79
CA ARG A 501 18.69 14.31 -5.85
C ARG A 501 19.57 15.24 -6.62
N VAL A 502 18.98 16.28 -7.17
CA VAL A 502 19.70 17.47 -7.65
C VAL A 502 19.34 18.65 -6.79
N ALA A 503 20.36 19.34 -6.29
CA ALA A 503 20.24 20.62 -5.62
C ALA A 503 20.66 21.73 -6.58
N LEU A 504 19.78 22.69 -6.79
CA LEU A 504 19.94 23.81 -7.70
C LEU A 504 19.98 25.13 -6.92
N GLY A 505 21.01 25.93 -7.14
CA GLY A 505 21.03 27.31 -6.74
C GLY A 505 20.68 28.21 -7.94
N LEU A 506 19.58 28.95 -7.83
CA LEU A 506 19.01 29.76 -8.89
C LEU A 506 18.88 31.19 -8.42
N THR A 507 18.89 32.18 -9.39
CA THR A 507 18.45 33.54 -9.10
C THR A 507 17.25 33.86 -9.98
N ILE A 508 16.15 34.25 -9.35
CA ILE A 508 14.86 34.55 -9.97
C ILE A 508 14.42 35.94 -9.51
N ALA A 509 14.18 36.88 -10.44
CA ALA A 509 13.78 38.22 -10.13
C ALA A 509 14.73 38.93 -9.12
N GLY A 510 16.02 38.59 -9.12
CA GLY A 510 17.04 39.11 -8.23
C GLY A 510 17.13 38.43 -6.86
N ALA A 511 16.30 37.45 -6.55
CA ALA A 511 16.39 36.67 -5.32
C ALA A 511 17.08 35.33 -5.54
N ASP A 512 17.94 34.92 -4.62
CA ASP A 512 18.55 33.61 -4.61
C ASP A 512 17.54 32.57 -4.06
N VAL A 513 17.39 31.49 -4.78
CA VAL A 513 16.43 30.38 -4.52
C VAL A 513 17.17 29.07 -4.53
N ALA A 514 16.94 28.24 -3.53
CA ALA A 514 17.50 26.89 -3.43
C ALA A 514 16.40 25.86 -3.64
N ILE A 515 16.57 25.01 -4.65
CA ILE A 515 15.57 23.99 -5.01
C ILE A 515 16.21 22.60 -5.04
N GLU A 516 15.54 21.63 -4.44
CA GLU A 516 15.89 20.23 -4.58
C GLU A 516 14.83 19.50 -5.43
N ARG A 517 15.30 18.57 -6.27
CA ARG A 517 14.44 17.64 -7.04
C ARG A 517 14.98 16.23 -6.93
N VAL A 518 14.07 15.26 -6.77
CA VAL A 518 14.40 13.84 -6.92
C VAL A 518 14.69 13.57 -8.40
N ILE A 519 15.72 12.76 -8.66
CA ILE A 519 16.04 12.31 -10.01
C ILE A 519 15.10 11.14 -10.32
N GLU A 520 14.39 11.22 -11.44
CA GLU A 520 13.40 10.23 -11.87
C GLU A 520 13.80 9.61 -13.22
N TYR A 521 13.34 8.40 -13.45
CA TYR A 521 13.35 7.76 -14.76
C TYR A 521 11.98 7.89 -15.41
N ARG A 522 11.95 8.33 -16.68
CA ARG A 522 10.74 8.40 -17.51
C ARG A 522 10.71 7.25 -18.48
N TYR A 523 9.58 6.58 -18.56
CA TYR A 523 9.37 5.49 -19.51
C TYR A 523 7.93 5.48 -20.04
N SER A 524 7.75 4.82 -21.17
CA SER A 524 6.42 4.66 -21.76
C SER A 524 5.82 3.33 -21.33
N ASP A 525 4.57 3.40 -20.89
CA ASP A 525 3.72 2.23 -20.68
C ASP A 525 2.64 2.20 -21.75
N LEU A 526 2.37 1.01 -22.32
CA LEU A 526 1.45 0.86 -23.44
C LEU A 526 0.02 1.34 -23.09
N PHE A 527 -0.41 1.16 -21.84
CA PHE A 527 -1.78 1.45 -21.40
C PHE A 527 -1.88 2.75 -20.62
N ALA A 528 -0.87 3.06 -19.81
CA ALA A 528 -0.85 4.24 -18.95
C ALA A 528 -0.22 5.48 -19.63
N GLY A 529 0.49 5.30 -20.75
CA GLY A 529 1.24 6.37 -21.40
C GLY A 529 2.58 6.65 -20.70
N GLU A 530 2.90 7.93 -20.44
CA GLU A 530 4.12 8.27 -19.70
C GLU A 530 3.99 7.87 -18.23
N LYS A 531 4.97 7.11 -17.75
CA LYS A 531 5.18 6.81 -16.32
C LYS A 531 6.52 7.33 -15.85
N ARG A 532 6.60 7.55 -14.55
CA ARG A 532 7.81 8.00 -13.87
C ARG A 532 8.05 7.15 -12.64
N MET A 533 9.30 6.88 -12.33
CA MET A 533 9.71 6.22 -11.10
C MET A 533 10.94 6.89 -10.51
N GLU A 534 11.06 6.86 -9.21
CA GLU A 534 12.32 7.15 -8.52
C GLU A 534 13.33 6.04 -8.83
N LEU A 535 14.60 6.38 -8.91
CA LEU A 535 15.64 5.36 -9.17
C LEU A 535 15.63 4.32 -8.05
N GLN A 536 15.61 3.05 -8.45
CA GLN A 536 15.64 1.91 -7.54
C GLN A 536 17.02 1.26 -7.57
N VAL A 537 17.73 1.32 -6.46
CA VAL A 537 18.99 0.59 -6.30
C VAL A 537 18.69 -0.88 -6.07
N VAL A 538 19.27 -1.75 -6.87
CA VAL A 538 19.04 -3.20 -6.82
C VAL A 538 20.35 -3.96 -6.68
N PRO A 539 20.31 -5.23 -6.21
CA PRO A 539 21.47 -6.11 -6.29
C PRO A 539 21.93 -6.31 -7.73
N ALA A 540 23.20 -6.60 -7.93
CA ALA A 540 23.79 -6.88 -9.24
C ALA A 540 23.07 -8.01 -10.02
N PHE A 541 22.54 -8.99 -9.28
CA PHE A 541 21.64 -10.01 -9.81
C PHE A 541 20.33 -10.04 -9.02
N ASP A 542 19.19 -10.08 -9.72
CA ASP A 542 17.88 -10.43 -9.15
C ASP A 542 17.82 -11.95 -9.03
N VAL A 543 17.98 -12.48 -7.81
CA VAL A 543 18.01 -13.92 -7.56
C VAL A 543 16.72 -14.35 -6.86
N ARG A 544 15.97 -15.24 -7.50
CA ARG A 544 14.70 -15.76 -6.96
C ARG A 544 14.73 -17.28 -6.92
N VAL A 545 14.20 -17.83 -5.86
CA VAL A 545 14.11 -19.28 -5.65
C VAL A 545 12.64 -19.69 -5.68
N SER A 546 12.31 -20.68 -6.46
CA SER A 546 10.94 -21.22 -6.57
C SER A 546 10.95 -22.73 -6.33
N PRO A 547 9.93 -23.26 -5.59
CA PRO A 547 8.86 -22.54 -4.90
C PRO A 547 9.35 -21.83 -3.62
N ASP A 548 8.64 -20.81 -3.18
CA ASP A 548 8.93 -20.11 -1.91
C ASP A 548 8.79 -21.04 -0.71
N ILE A 549 7.84 -21.99 -0.80
CA ILE A 549 7.65 -23.07 0.17
C ILE A 549 7.60 -24.40 -0.57
N ALA A 550 8.53 -25.29 -0.21
CA ALA A 550 8.52 -26.67 -0.67
C ALA A 550 8.04 -27.62 0.45
N ILE A 551 7.14 -28.51 0.12
CA ILE A 551 6.61 -29.51 1.08
C ILE A 551 7.29 -30.84 0.82
N VAL A 552 7.99 -31.36 1.83
CA VAL A 552 8.55 -32.70 1.84
C VAL A 552 7.73 -33.55 2.79
N PRO A 553 7.02 -34.59 2.31
CA PRO A 553 6.33 -35.52 3.20
C PRO A 553 7.35 -36.22 4.10
N SER A 554 7.08 -36.27 5.40
CA SER A 554 7.91 -37.06 6.32
C SER A 554 7.81 -38.55 5.97
N ALA A 555 8.90 -39.28 6.14
CA ALA A 555 8.96 -40.72 5.76
C ALA A 555 7.86 -41.50 6.44
N VAL A 556 7.00 -42.17 5.65
CA VAL A 556 5.96 -43.08 6.16
C VAL A 556 6.63 -44.29 6.77
N PRO A 557 6.31 -44.69 8.01
CA PRO A 557 6.70 -46.00 8.52
C PRO A 557 6.11 -47.08 7.61
N VAL A 558 6.95 -47.89 6.96
CA VAL A 558 6.52 -49.02 6.13
C VAL A 558 5.78 -49.97 7.05
N ARG A 559 4.46 -50.05 6.90
CA ARG A 559 3.68 -51.14 7.53
C ARG A 559 4.27 -52.46 7.01
N ARG A 560 4.82 -53.29 7.88
CA ARG A 560 5.41 -54.56 7.54
C ARG A 560 4.39 -55.45 6.79
N LEU A 561 4.48 -55.43 5.46
CA LEU A 561 3.90 -56.52 4.65
C LEU A 561 4.79 -57.75 4.80
N ARG A 562 4.17 -58.89 4.97
CA ARG A 562 4.84 -60.21 5.19
C ARG A 562 5.54 -60.69 3.91
N ALA A 563 6.57 -60.00 3.44
CA ALA A 563 7.53 -60.53 2.46
C ALA A 563 8.79 -59.65 2.51
N PRO A 564 9.99 -60.23 2.37
CA PRO A 564 11.24 -59.51 2.35
C PRO A 564 11.50 -58.90 0.96
N VAL A 565 10.76 -57.89 0.60
CA VAL A 565 11.14 -57.02 -0.52
C VAL A 565 11.93 -55.88 0.09
N LEU A 566 13.20 -55.76 -0.30
CA LEU A 566 14.08 -54.61 -0.02
C LEU A 566 13.43 -53.35 -0.65
N MET A 567 12.47 -52.74 0.03
CA MET A 567 11.96 -51.44 -0.36
C MET A 567 12.99 -50.37 0.06
N ARG A 568 13.68 -49.79 -0.90
CA ARG A 568 14.44 -48.56 -0.66
C ARG A 568 13.43 -47.51 -0.19
N PRO A 569 13.75 -46.70 0.84
CA PRO A 569 12.90 -45.57 1.21
C PRO A 569 12.73 -44.66 -0.02
N VAL A 570 11.48 -44.27 -0.31
CA VAL A 570 11.20 -43.33 -1.38
C VAL A 570 11.69 -42.00 -0.87
N VAL A 571 12.82 -41.55 -1.39
CA VAL A 571 13.38 -40.23 -1.11
C VAL A 571 12.60 -39.26 -1.99
N HIS A 572 11.82 -38.38 -1.37
CA HIS A 572 11.05 -37.37 -2.08
C HIS A 572 11.97 -36.21 -2.45
N THR A 573 12.57 -36.26 -3.65
CA THR A 573 13.33 -35.12 -4.18
C THR A 573 12.40 -33.95 -4.50
N ARG A 574 12.94 -32.74 -4.47
CA ARG A 574 12.24 -31.52 -4.90
C ARG A 574 13.04 -30.81 -5.97
N THR A 575 12.36 -30.32 -6.98
CA THR A 575 12.96 -29.40 -7.95
C THR A 575 12.89 -28.01 -7.36
N ILE A 576 14.05 -27.39 -7.24
CA ILE A 576 14.19 -25.98 -6.86
C ILE A 576 14.73 -25.26 -8.09
N GLU A 577 14.00 -24.27 -8.55
CA GLU A 577 14.41 -23.42 -9.64
C GLU A 577 14.97 -22.11 -9.08
N VAL A 578 16.16 -21.72 -9.55
CA VAL A 578 16.75 -20.42 -9.27
C VAL A 578 16.66 -19.61 -10.55
N ALA A 579 15.81 -18.60 -10.54
CA ALA A 579 15.73 -17.61 -11.60
C ALA A 579 16.66 -16.45 -11.31
N ILE A 580 17.42 -16.03 -12.31
CA ILE A 580 18.44 -14.97 -12.21
C ILE A 580 18.16 -13.91 -13.25
N GLY A 581 18.02 -12.66 -12.84
CA GLY A 581 18.03 -11.49 -13.72
C GLY A 581 19.38 -10.78 -13.62
N ASN A 582 19.94 -10.41 -14.74
CA ASN A 582 21.18 -9.63 -14.80
C ASN A 582 20.87 -8.14 -14.77
N ASN A 583 21.30 -7.45 -13.70
CA ASN A 583 21.16 -5.99 -13.59
C ASN A 583 22.49 -5.26 -13.94
N HIS A 584 23.55 -6.00 -14.28
CA HIS A 584 24.79 -5.38 -14.76
C HIS A 584 24.64 -4.84 -16.18
N LYS A 585 25.21 -3.68 -16.45
CA LYS A 585 25.34 -3.14 -17.81
C LYS A 585 26.43 -3.92 -18.56
N GLY A 586 26.04 -4.66 -19.61
CA GLY A 586 26.94 -5.43 -20.46
C GLY A 586 26.98 -6.93 -20.19
N ALA A 587 27.91 -7.61 -20.86
CA ALA A 587 28.06 -9.05 -20.75
C ALA A 587 28.63 -9.47 -19.39
N THR A 588 28.06 -10.50 -18.79
CA THR A 588 28.44 -11.00 -17.47
C THR A 588 28.34 -12.53 -17.42
N ALA A 589 29.29 -13.17 -16.75
CA ALA A 589 29.26 -14.58 -16.43
C ALA A 589 29.20 -14.76 -14.91
N ALA A 590 28.43 -15.74 -14.45
CA ALA A 590 28.25 -15.99 -13.02
C ALA A 590 28.08 -17.49 -12.74
N THR A 591 28.31 -17.87 -11.49
CA THR A 591 28.04 -19.22 -10.96
C THR A 591 26.90 -19.16 -9.97
N VAL A 592 25.92 -20.07 -10.12
CA VAL A 592 24.76 -20.23 -9.24
C VAL A 592 24.98 -21.44 -8.36
N ALA A 593 24.79 -21.30 -7.04
CA ALA A 593 24.87 -22.42 -6.10
C ALA A 593 23.75 -22.30 -5.04
N LEU A 594 23.33 -23.46 -4.50
CA LEU A 594 22.43 -23.54 -3.35
C LEU A 594 23.21 -23.78 -2.07
N HIS A 595 22.88 -23.07 -1.02
CA HIS A 595 23.26 -23.36 0.36
C HIS A 595 22.17 -24.23 0.98
N LEU A 596 22.56 -25.40 1.44
CA LEU A 596 21.66 -26.45 1.91
C LEU A 596 21.88 -26.72 3.39
N PRO A 597 20.84 -27.14 4.13
CA PRO A 597 21.01 -27.67 5.48
C PRO A 597 21.85 -28.96 5.50
N ASP A 598 22.38 -29.30 6.69
CA ASP A 598 23.20 -30.51 6.87
C ASP A 598 22.49 -31.79 6.40
N GLY A 599 23.20 -32.58 5.61
CA GLY A 599 22.72 -33.85 5.09
C GLY A 599 21.84 -33.75 3.84
N TRP A 600 21.48 -32.54 3.39
CA TRP A 600 20.78 -32.31 2.14
C TRP A 600 21.80 -32.26 0.98
N ARG A 601 21.37 -32.59 -0.23
CA ARG A 601 22.20 -32.55 -1.44
C ARG A 601 21.44 -31.91 -2.59
N ALA A 602 22.14 -31.21 -3.47
CA ALA A 602 21.61 -30.70 -4.72
C ALA A 602 22.35 -31.37 -5.91
N ALA A 603 21.68 -31.48 -7.02
CA ALA A 603 22.28 -31.87 -8.29
C ALA A 603 21.72 -30.95 -9.41
N PRO A 604 22.59 -30.23 -10.13
CA PRO A 604 24.03 -30.13 -9.96
C PRO A 604 24.42 -29.41 -8.66
N ASP A 605 25.68 -29.51 -8.22
CA ASP A 605 26.17 -28.77 -7.03
C ASP A 605 26.24 -27.26 -7.31
N SER A 606 26.56 -26.88 -8.54
CA SER A 606 26.55 -25.50 -9.04
C SER A 606 26.36 -25.49 -10.55
N ALA A 607 25.98 -24.31 -11.10
CA ALA A 607 25.83 -24.14 -12.53
C ALA A 607 26.37 -22.79 -13.00
N ALA A 608 27.03 -22.77 -14.14
CA ALA A 608 27.48 -21.55 -14.80
C ALA A 608 26.33 -20.95 -15.62
N VAL A 609 26.19 -19.65 -15.59
CA VAL A 609 25.25 -18.86 -16.41
C VAL A 609 26.00 -17.70 -17.06
N THR A 610 25.55 -17.30 -18.25
CA THR A 610 26.13 -16.16 -18.97
C THR A 610 25.01 -15.26 -19.47
N PHE A 611 25.26 -13.98 -19.46
CA PHE A 611 24.34 -12.94 -19.93
C PHE A 611 25.11 -12.09 -20.96
N ALA A 612 24.50 -11.79 -22.09
CA ALA A 612 25.09 -10.93 -23.11
C ALA A 612 24.84 -9.44 -22.80
N ARG A 613 23.80 -9.12 -22.05
CA ARG A 613 23.38 -7.76 -21.73
C ARG A 613 22.56 -7.67 -20.44
N GLU A 614 22.36 -6.45 -20.02
CA GLU A 614 21.43 -6.09 -18.95
C GLU A 614 19.99 -6.59 -19.23
N ASN A 615 19.22 -6.85 -18.17
CA ASN A 615 17.83 -7.33 -18.21
C ASN A 615 17.64 -8.74 -18.81
N GLU A 616 18.71 -9.46 -19.16
CA GLU A 616 18.60 -10.86 -19.53
C GLU A 616 18.32 -11.73 -18.32
N ARG A 617 17.57 -12.81 -18.56
CA ARG A 617 17.20 -13.77 -17.52
C ARG A 617 17.68 -15.15 -17.87
N ALA A 618 18.08 -15.88 -16.83
CA ALA A 618 18.42 -17.29 -16.90
C ALA A 618 17.71 -18.03 -15.74
N SER A 619 17.52 -19.33 -15.88
CA SER A 619 17.09 -20.16 -14.77
C SER A 619 17.93 -21.43 -14.68
N VAL A 620 18.16 -21.89 -13.45
CA VAL A 620 18.87 -23.14 -13.15
C VAL A 620 17.95 -23.98 -12.27
N ARG A 621 17.81 -25.26 -12.64
CA ARG A 621 17.02 -26.22 -11.87
C ARG A 621 17.96 -27.15 -11.10
N PHE A 622 17.73 -27.21 -9.80
CA PHE A 622 18.43 -28.10 -8.89
C PHE A 622 17.46 -29.18 -8.40
N THR A 623 17.90 -30.44 -8.49
CA THR A 623 17.20 -31.54 -7.82
C THR A 623 17.74 -31.65 -6.40
N VAL A 624 16.95 -31.23 -5.43
CA VAL A 624 17.28 -31.24 -4.01
C VAL A 624 16.80 -32.56 -3.39
N THR A 625 17.70 -33.24 -2.73
CA THR A 625 17.45 -34.54 -2.08
C THR A 625 17.64 -34.39 -0.58
N PRO A 626 16.57 -34.59 0.23
CA PRO A 626 16.67 -34.62 1.68
C PRO A 626 17.43 -35.86 2.16
N PRO A 627 17.88 -35.91 3.42
CA PRO A 627 18.40 -37.14 4.03
C PRO A 627 17.32 -38.24 4.03
N PRO A 628 17.69 -39.52 4.15
CA PRO A 628 16.75 -40.65 4.01
C PRO A 628 15.57 -40.62 5.01
N SER A 629 15.72 -39.95 6.12
CA SER A 629 14.68 -39.80 7.17
C SER A 629 14.73 -38.37 7.71
N PRO A 630 14.21 -37.38 6.95
CA PRO A 630 14.25 -36.00 7.39
C PRO A 630 13.35 -35.82 8.62
N LYS A 631 13.83 -35.10 9.63
CA LYS A 631 13.02 -34.78 10.80
C LYS A 631 11.93 -33.79 10.43
N PRO A 632 10.69 -33.94 10.97
CA PRO A 632 9.68 -32.90 10.83
C PRO A 632 10.20 -31.54 11.31
N GLY A 633 9.88 -30.49 10.56
CA GLY A 633 10.31 -29.13 10.87
C GLY A 633 10.48 -28.26 9.62
N GLU A 634 10.99 -27.07 9.84
CA GLU A 634 11.26 -26.08 8.79
C GLU A 634 12.75 -25.97 8.54
N TYR A 635 13.13 -25.98 7.26
CA TYR A 635 14.49 -25.86 6.77
C TYR A 635 14.52 -24.70 5.75
N VAL A 636 15.67 -24.02 5.64
CA VAL A 636 15.84 -22.93 4.67
C VAL A 636 16.91 -23.36 3.66
N LEU A 637 16.56 -23.26 2.38
CA LEU A 637 17.49 -23.35 1.27
C LEU A 637 17.71 -21.94 0.75
N SER A 638 18.94 -21.52 0.54
CA SER A 638 19.21 -20.21 -0.05
C SER A 638 20.07 -20.33 -1.30
N ALA A 639 19.88 -19.44 -2.26
CA ALA A 639 20.68 -19.36 -3.47
C ALA A 639 21.64 -18.18 -3.41
N ALA A 640 22.83 -18.39 -3.97
CA ALA A 640 23.78 -17.32 -4.23
C ALA A 640 24.23 -17.36 -5.68
N VAL A 641 24.36 -16.19 -6.27
CA VAL A 641 24.90 -15.99 -7.62
C VAL A 641 26.15 -15.14 -7.51
N THR A 642 27.28 -15.68 -7.93
CA THR A 642 28.57 -15.02 -7.83
C THR A 642 29.11 -14.74 -9.23
N ALA A 643 29.32 -13.45 -9.56
CA ALA A 643 29.94 -13.02 -10.80
C ALA A 643 31.41 -13.44 -10.88
N SER A 644 31.95 -13.54 -12.08
CA SER A 644 33.39 -13.83 -12.31
C SER A 644 34.29 -12.79 -11.64
N GLY A 645 33.84 -11.58 -11.39
CA GLY A 645 34.52 -10.51 -10.65
C GLY A 645 34.42 -10.60 -9.12
N GLY A 646 33.77 -11.67 -8.56
CA GLY A 646 33.64 -11.88 -7.11
C GLY A 646 32.45 -11.22 -6.44
N VAL A 647 31.66 -10.40 -7.15
CA VAL A 647 30.41 -9.83 -6.62
C VAL A 647 29.38 -10.93 -6.47
N SER A 648 28.81 -11.06 -5.26
CA SER A 648 27.82 -12.08 -4.96
C SER A 648 26.47 -11.45 -4.60
N SER A 649 25.37 -12.00 -5.11
CA SER A 649 23.99 -11.64 -4.80
C SER A 649 23.25 -12.84 -4.25
N SER A 650 22.56 -12.67 -3.12
CA SER A 650 21.73 -13.68 -2.47
C SER A 650 20.31 -13.16 -2.18
N THR A 651 19.93 -12.11 -2.89
CA THR A 651 18.62 -11.45 -2.79
C THR A 651 18.03 -11.21 -4.16
N GLY A 652 16.74 -11.23 -4.24
CA GLY A 652 15.98 -10.76 -5.39
C GLY A 652 15.00 -9.68 -4.95
N TYR A 653 14.11 -9.27 -5.86
CA TYR A 653 13.06 -8.30 -5.54
C TYR A 653 11.77 -8.61 -6.28
N GLU A 654 10.67 -8.40 -5.60
CA GLU A 654 9.35 -8.36 -6.18
C GLU A 654 9.06 -6.93 -6.67
N VAL A 655 8.36 -6.81 -7.79
CA VAL A 655 7.99 -5.52 -8.37
C VAL A 655 6.51 -5.29 -8.10
N VAL A 656 6.19 -4.22 -7.37
CA VAL A 656 4.83 -3.71 -7.19
C VAL A 656 4.63 -2.56 -8.16
N GLU A 657 3.80 -2.78 -9.18
CA GLU A 657 3.55 -1.81 -10.24
C GLU A 657 2.14 -1.92 -10.80
N TYR A 658 1.41 -0.80 -10.82
CA TYR A 658 0.10 -0.67 -11.44
C TYR A 658 0.00 0.67 -12.21
N PRO A 659 -0.95 0.83 -13.14
CA PRO A 659 -1.06 2.06 -13.93
C PRO A 659 -1.21 3.35 -13.13
N HIS A 660 -1.82 3.29 -11.93
CA HIS A 660 -2.15 4.45 -11.09
C HIS A 660 -1.10 4.78 -10.02
N ILE A 661 -0.11 3.90 -9.82
CA ILE A 661 0.95 4.07 -8.81
C ILE A 661 2.35 4.07 -9.45
N ARG A 662 3.33 4.53 -8.67
CA ARG A 662 4.75 4.41 -9.03
C ARG A 662 5.23 2.98 -8.80
N ARG A 663 6.21 2.56 -9.59
CA ARG A 663 6.88 1.27 -9.43
C ARG A 663 7.75 1.27 -8.17
N ARG A 664 7.62 0.21 -7.36
CA ARG A 664 8.42 -0.07 -6.16
C ARG A 664 8.98 -1.47 -6.17
N HIS A 665 10.09 -1.64 -5.49
CA HIS A 665 10.73 -2.94 -5.29
C HIS A 665 10.65 -3.36 -3.83
N VAL A 666 10.30 -4.64 -3.61
CA VAL A 666 10.33 -5.29 -2.30
C VAL A 666 11.43 -6.33 -2.34
N VAL A 667 12.57 -6.03 -1.73
CA VAL A 667 13.72 -6.94 -1.74
C VAL A 667 13.45 -8.10 -0.79
N GLN A 668 13.76 -9.29 -1.26
CA GLN A 668 13.55 -10.54 -0.53
C GLN A 668 14.80 -11.42 -0.61
N PRO A 669 15.13 -12.18 0.45
CA PRO A 669 16.18 -13.18 0.39
C PRO A 669 15.90 -14.22 -0.71
N ALA A 670 16.93 -14.62 -1.44
CA ALA A 670 16.83 -15.70 -2.43
C ALA A 670 16.77 -17.05 -1.74
N GLN A 671 15.61 -17.40 -1.17
CA GLN A 671 15.46 -18.60 -0.34
C GLN A 671 14.15 -19.32 -0.61
N SER A 672 14.13 -20.60 -0.32
CA SER A 672 12.94 -21.46 -0.24
C SER A 672 12.86 -22.05 1.15
N ARG A 673 11.70 -21.95 1.78
CA ARG A 673 11.41 -22.65 3.05
C ARG A 673 10.95 -24.06 2.72
N VAL A 674 11.63 -25.05 3.26
CA VAL A 674 11.24 -26.46 3.09
C VAL A 674 10.60 -26.94 4.38
N LYS A 675 9.33 -27.30 4.31
CA LYS A 675 8.59 -27.88 5.43
C LYS A 675 8.53 -29.38 5.29
N VAL A 676 9.13 -30.10 6.24
CA VAL A 676 8.97 -31.55 6.38
C VAL A 676 7.79 -31.83 7.29
N ILE A 677 6.68 -32.31 6.72
CA ILE A 677 5.40 -32.48 7.42
C ILE A 677 4.79 -33.87 7.15
N ASP A 678 3.96 -34.37 8.06
CA ASP A 678 3.20 -35.62 7.84
C ASP A 678 1.94 -35.30 7.00
N VAL A 679 2.09 -35.38 5.69
CA VAL A 679 0.99 -35.15 4.75
C VAL A 679 0.99 -36.23 3.65
N ARG A 680 -0.21 -36.68 3.31
CA ARG A 680 -0.47 -37.67 2.26
C ARG A 680 -1.56 -37.16 1.35
N VAL A 681 -1.46 -37.48 0.06
CA VAL A 681 -2.46 -37.15 -0.95
C VAL A 681 -2.71 -38.41 -1.82
N ALA A 682 -3.87 -38.52 -2.45
CA ALA A 682 -4.15 -39.60 -3.38
C ALA A 682 -3.15 -39.55 -4.58
N GLN A 683 -2.55 -40.70 -4.91
CA GLN A 683 -1.55 -40.77 -5.98
C GLN A 683 -2.13 -40.49 -7.36
N GLY A 684 -1.36 -39.77 -8.22
CA GLY A 684 -1.75 -39.49 -9.60
C GLY A 684 -3.01 -38.63 -9.69
N LEU A 685 -3.18 -37.68 -8.76
CA LEU A 685 -4.32 -36.75 -8.71
C LEU A 685 -4.18 -35.71 -9.82
N ARG A 686 -5.22 -35.54 -10.63
CA ARG A 686 -5.34 -34.48 -11.64
C ARG A 686 -6.35 -33.45 -11.14
N VAL A 687 -5.88 -32.22 -10.93
CA VAL A 687 -6.66 -31.10 -10.42
C VAL A 687 -6.86 -30.06 -11.52
N GLY A 688 -8.12 -29.76 -11.85
CA GLY A 688 -8.44 -28.56 -12.63
C GLY A 688 -8.57 -27.37 -11.69
N TYR A 689 -7.92 -26.25 -12.00
CA TYR A 689 -8.00 -25.04 -11.19
C TYR A 689 -8.54 -23.87 -12.01
N VAL A 690 -9.64 -23.28 -11.58
CA VAL A 690 -10.18 -22.04 -12.16
C VAL A 690 -9.67 -20.87 -11.35
N MET A 691 -8.65 -20.16 -11.85
CA MET A 691 -8.03 -19.03 -11.14
C MET A 691 -9.04 -17.92 -10.83
N GLY A 692 -8.97 -17.38 -9.62
CA GLY A 692 -9.72 -16.19 -9.19
C GLY A 692 -8.87 -14.93 -9.27
N VAL A 693 -8.52 -14.37 -8.12
CA VAL A 693 -7.74 -13.12 -8.01
C VAL A 693 -6.23 -13.28 -8.24
N GLY A 694 -5.74 -14.50 -8.46
CA GLY A 694 -4.29 -14.77 -8.64
C GLY A 694 -3.63 -15.34 -7.39
N ASP A 695 -4.34 -16.17 -6.62
CA ASP A 695 -3.83 -16.80 -5.40
C ASP A 695 -2.74 -17.86 -5.66
N ALA A 696 -1.95 -18.19 -4.63
CA ALA A 696 -0.86 -19.17 -4.68
C ALA A 696 -1.30 -20.61 -4.38
N VAL A 697 -2.59 -20.89 -4.29
CA VAL A 697 -3.11 -22.24 -3.99
C VAL A 697 -2.73 -23.29 -5.03
N PRO A 698 -2.70 -23.02 -6.36
CA PRO A 698 -2.23 -23.99 -7.34
C PRO A 698 -0.81 -24.50 -7.06
N ALA A 699 0.12 -23.61 -6.79
CA ALA A 699 1.50 -23.96 -6.46
C ALA A 699 1.57 -24.84 -5.18
N ALA A 700 0.76 -24.55 -4.16
CA ALA A 700 0.67 -25.36 -2.96
C ALA A 700 0.11 -26.76 -3.23
N ILE A 701 -0.86 -26.89 -4.14
CA ILE A 701 -1.41 -28.18 -4.58
C ILE A 701 -0.34 -29.00 -5.33
N GLU A 702 0.46 -28.37 -6.18
CA GLU A 702 1.60 -29.04 -6.86
C GLU A 702 2.62 -29.56 -5.85
N GLN A 703 2.87 -28.85 -4.75
CA GLN A 703 3.77 -29.30 -3.69
C GLN A 703 3.26 -30.57 -2.98
N LEU A 704 1.95 -30.83 -2.99
CA LEU A 704 1.38 -32.09 -2.52
C LEU A 704 1.62 -33.25 -3.51
N GLY A 705 2.12 -33.00 -4.72
CA GLY A 705 2.38 -33.99 -5.76
C GLY A 705 1.17 -34.25 -6.67
N ALA A 706 0.19 -33.34 -6.71
CA ALA A 706 -0.91 -33.38 -7.66
C ALA A 706 -0.50 -32.70 -8.99
N ASP A 707 -1.08 -33.19 -10.10
CA ASP A 707 -0.96 -32.56 -11.42
C ASP A 707 -2.04 -31.49 -11.54
N VAL A 708 -1.61 -30.22 -11.57
CA VAL A 708 -2.51 -29.07 -11.60
C VAL A 708 -2.58 -28.48 -13.00
N HIS A 709 -3.79 -28.35 -13.51
CA HIS A 709 -4.07 -27.70 -14.78
C HIS A 709 -4.94 -26.46 -14.59
N LEU A 710 -4.43 -25.30 -15.02
CA LEU A 710 -5.21 -24.06 -15.00
C LEU A 710 -6.24 -24.07 -16.12
N ILE A 711 -7.52 -24.14 -15.76
CA ILE A 711 -8.63 -24.19 -16.72
C ILE A 711 -8.81 -22.80 -17.37
N THR A 712 -8.62 -22.76 -18.67
CA THR A 712 -8.84 -21.55 -19.48
C THR A 712 -10.34 -21.28 -19.70
N PRO A 713 -10.75 -20.05 -20.09
CA PRO A 713 -12.14 -19.73 -20.44
C PRO A 713 -12.70 -20.64 -21.53
N THR A 714 -11.91 -20.99 -22.55
CA THR A 714 -12.31 -21.86 -23.66
C THR A 714 -12.55 -23.31 -23.16
N GLU A 715 -11.66 -23.81 -22.30
CA GLU A 715 -11.82 -25.16 -21.73
C GLU A 715 -13.03 -25.23 -20.79
N LEU A 716 -13.28 -24.18 -20.03
CA LEU A 716 -14.46 -24.10 -19.18
C LEU A 716 -15.76 -24.09 -20.03
N ALA A 717 -15.76 -23.40 -21.17
CA ALA A 717 -16.90 -23.32 -22.06
C ALA A 717 -17.17 -24.60 -22.85
N SER A 718 -16.11 -25.34 -23.30
CA SER A 718 -16.27 -26.45 -24.24
C SER A 718 -15.30 -27.62 -24.05
N GLY A 719 -14.33 -27.53 -23.09
CA GLY A 719 -13.36 -28.58 -22.86
C GLY A 719 -13.94 -29.79 -22.10
N ASP A 720 -13.17 -30.89 -22.09
CA ASP A 720 -13.48 -32.07 -21.30
C ASP A 720 -13.09 -31.87 -19.83
N LEU A 721 -14.09 -31.61 -18.97
CA LEU A 721 -13.89 -31.44 -17.54
C LEU A 721 -13.68 -32.76 -16.79
N ASP A 722 -14.16 -33.86 -17.34
CA ASP A 722 -14.09 -35.22 -16.73
C ASP A 722 -12.65 -35.74 -16.68
N ARG A 723 -11.72 -35.12 -17.43
CA ARG A 723 -10.29 -35.44 -17.33
C ARG A 723 -9.70 -35.13 -15.95
N HIS A 724 -10.33 -34.27 -15.17
CA HIS A 724 -9.92 -33.90 -13.81
C HIS A 724 -10.63 -34.77 -12.76
N HIS A 725 -9.93 -35.19 -11.69
CA HIS A 725 -10.53 -35.89 -10.56
C HIS A 725 -11.24 -34.90 -9.61
N VAL A 726 -10.76 -33.67 -9.55
CA VAL A 726 -11.34 -32.58 -8.77
C VAL A 726 -11.11 -31.27 -9.49
N ILE A 727 -12.10 -30.38 -9.43
CA ILE A 727 -11.98 -29.00 -9.89
C ILE A 727 -12.04 -28.08 -8.68
N VAL A 728 -11.09 -27.15 -8.58
CA VAL A 728 -11.03 -26.15 -7.53
C VAL A 728 -11.26 -24.78 -8.15
N THR A 729 -12.18 -23.99 -7.62
CA THR A 729 -12.28 -22.59 -7.98
C THR A 729 -11.48 -21.75 -7.00
N GLY A 730 -10.63 -20.87 -7.51
CA GLY A 730 -9.78 -19.98 -6.73
C GLY A 730 -10.56 -18.96 -5.93
N VAL A 731 -9.84 -18.26 -5.10
CA VAL A 731 -10.40 -17.19 -4.24
C VAL A 731 -11.14 -16.16 -5.10
N ARG A 732 -12.41 -15.88 -4.74
CA ARG A 732 -13.29 -14.90 -5.42
C ARG A 732 -13.43 -15.16 -6.93
N ALA A 733 -13.35 -16.42 -7.36
CA ALA A 733 -13.38 -16.76 -8.79
C ALA A 733 -14.72 -16.36 -9.44
N TYR A 734 -15.83 -16.47 -8.74
CA TYR A 734 -17.15 -16.07 -9.27
C TYR A 734 -17.31 -14.57 -9.43
N GLU A 735 -16.60 -13.76 -8.66
CA GLU A 735 -16.56 -12.32 -8.87
C GLU A 735 -15.70 -11.95 -10.09
N ARG A 736 -14.53 -12.58 -10.23
CA ARG A 736 -13.52 -12.18 -11.22
C ARG A 736 -13.72 -12.80 -12.61
N ARG A 737 -14.39 -13.95 -12.70
CA ARG A 737 -14.49 -14.76 -13.90
C ARG A 737 -15.92 -14.78 -14.43
N SER A 738 -16.25 -13.87 -15.35
CA SER A 738 -17.55 -13.86 -16.04
C SER A 738 -17.81 -15.15 -16.84
N ASP A 739 -16.76 -15.77 -17.41
CA ASP A 739 -16.82 -17.04 -18.09
C ASP A 739 -17.19 -18.19 -17.13
N LEU A 740 -16.71 -18.17 -15.87
CA LEU A 740 -17.12 -19.14 -14.85
C LEU A 740 -18.61 -19.00 -14.54
N ARG A 741 -19.10 -17.78 -14.34
CA ARG A 741 -20.53 -17.53 -14.11
C ARG A 741 -21.38 -18.03 -15.29
N ALA A 742 -20.96 -17.71 -16.52
CA ALA A 742 -21.67 -18.11 -17.73
C ALA A 742 -21.72 -19.63 -17.95
N ASN A 743 -20.69 -20.35 -17.52
CA ASN A 743 -20.54 -21.80 -17.73
C ASN A 743 -20.70 -22.62 -16.44
N ASN A 744 -21.26 -22.04 -15.36
CA ASN A 744 -21.44 -22.74 -14.08
C ASN A 744 -22.26 -24.02 -14.21
N SER A 745 -23.23 -24.05 -15.14
CA SER A 745 -24.04 -25.25 -15.41
C SER A 745 -23.19 -26.47 -15.78
N ARG A 746 -22.05 -26.28 -16.49
CA ARG A 746 -21.14 -27.37 -16.83
C ARG A 746 -20.39 -27.90 -15.61
N LEU A 747 -20.03 -27.02 -14.65
CA LEU A 747 -19.48 -27.49 -13.38
C LEU A 747 -20.49 -28.29 -12.57
N LEU A 748 -21.74 -27.83 -12.54
CA LEU A 748 -22.82 -28.59 -11.88
C LEU A 748 -23.10 -29.93 -12.59
N GLU A 749 -23.06 -29.98 -13.92
CA GLU A 749 -23.14 -31.21 -14.70
C GLU A 749 -21.98 -32.16 -14.38
N TYR A 750 -20.75 -31.66 -14.33
CA TYR A 750 -19.57 -32.42 -13.91
C TYR A 750 -19.76 -33.00 -12.50
N VAL A 751 -20.30 -32.22 -11.56
CA VAL A 751 -20.64 -32.75 -10.21
C VAL A 751 -21.73 -33.81 -10.30
N HIS A 752 -22.82 -33.55 -11.01
CA HIS A 752 -23.92 -34.48 -11.16
C HIS A 752 -23.45 -35.86 -11.69
N ASN A 753 -22.47 -35.86 -12.60
CA ASN A 753 -21.89 -37.04 -13.23
C ASN A 753 -20.85 -37.74 -12.37
N GLY A 754 -20.53 -37.26 -11.17
CA GLY A 754 -19.65 -37.90 -10.19
C GLY A 754 -18.38 -37.15 -9.86
N GLY A 755 -18.14 -35.96 -10.45
CA GLY A 755 -17.00 -35.13 -10.18
C GLY A 755 -17.07 -34.48 -8.78
N THR A 756 -15.95 -33.95 -8.34
CA THR A 756 -15.84 -33.19 -7.10
C THR A 756 -15.45 -31.75 -7.42
N VAL A 757 -16.22 -30.78 -6.96
CA VAL A 757 -15.89 -29.34 -7.05
C VAL A 757 -15.66 -28.81 -5.65
N VAL A 758 -14.54 -28.09 -5.48
CA VAL A 758 -14.19 -27.36 -4.26
C VAL A 758 -14.22 -25.87 -4.58
N VAL A 759 -15.17 -25.15 -3.99
CA VAL A 759 -15.35 -23.71 -4.16
C VAL A 759 -14.71 -23.00 -2.98
N GLN A 760 -13.60 -22.28 -3.20
CA GLN A 760 -13.02 -21.44 -2.17
C GLN A 760 -13.87 -20.18 -1.96
N TYR A 761 -13.60 -19.42 -0.91
CA TYR A 761 -14.44 -18.31 -0.50
C TYR A 761 -14.72 -17.31 -1.64
N ASN A 762 -15.94 -16.79 -1.64
CA ASN A 762 -16.40 -15.70 -2.49
C ASN A 762 -17.10 -14.67 -1.62
N LYS A 763 -17.30 -13.45 -2.14
CA LYS A 763 -18.10 -12.40 -1.50
C LYS A 763 -19.55 -12.39 -1.98
N GLN A 764 -20.25 -11.29 -1.77
CA GLN A 764 -21.68 -11.12 -2.06
C GLN A 764 -22.04 -11.30 -3.53
N GLU A 765 -21.11 -11.15 -4.45
CA GLU A 765 -21.28 -11.37 -5.89
C GLU A 765 -21.66 -12.85 -6.20
N PHE A 766 -21.29 -13.76 -5.31
CA PHE A 766 -21.74 -15.16 -5.40
C PHE A 766 -23.29 -15.29 -5.29
N ASN A 767 -23.95 -14.29 -4.73
CA ASN A 767 -25.40 -14.29 -4.49
C ASN A 767 -26.19 -13.69 -5.66
N GLU A 768 -25.54 -13.19 -6.72
CA GLU A 768 -26.21 -12.65 -7.92
C GLU A 768 -27.02 -13.71 -8.66
N ALA A 769 -26.61 -14.99 -8.55
CA ALA A 769 -27.32 -16.13 -9.10
C ALA A 769 -27.11 -17.36 -8.20
N GLN A 770 -27.83 -18.45 -8.51
CA GLN A 770 -27.61 -19.72 -7.82
C GLN A 770 -26.44 -20.47 -8.49
N TYR A 771 -25.25 -20.36 -7.92
CA TYR A 771 -24.07 -21.06 -8.41
C TYR A 771 -23.81 -22.40 -7.72
N GLY A 772 -24.36 -22.64 -6.54
CA GLY A 772 -24.38 -23.94 -5.89
C GLY A 772 -25.44 -24.89 -6.48
N PRO A 773 -25.37 -26.21 -6.17
CA PRO A 773 -26.36 -27.19 -6.67
C PRO A 773 -27.74 -26.94 -6.09
N TYR A 774 -27.86 -26.32 -4.95
CA TYR A 774 -29.12 -25.98 -4.26
C TYR A 774 -29.07 -24.50 -3.81
N PRO A 775 -30.21 -23.90 -3.40
CA PRO A 775 -30.23 -22.52 -2.92
C PRO A 775 -29.28 -22.30 -1.76
N ALA A 776 -28.39 -21.35 -1.89
CA ALA A 776 -27.48 -20.90 -0.83
C ALA A 776 -26.99 -19.48 -1.09
N LYS A 777 -26.62 -18.78 -0.02
CA LYS A 777 -26.04 -17.44 -0.07
C LYS A 777 -24.78 -17.39 0.79
N VAL A 778 -23.74 -16.77 0.26
CA VAL A 778 -22.58 -16.37 1.04
C VAL A 778 -22.99 -15.25 1.98
N GLY A 779 -22.71 -15.42 3.26
CA GLY A 779 -22.95 -14.44 4.32
C GLY A 779 -21.73 -13.59 4.62
N THR A 780 -21.80 -12.84 5.71
CA THR A 780 -20.68 -12.02 6.24
C THR A 780 -20.02 -12.66 7.47
N ASP A 781 -20.49 -13.85 7.87
CA ASP A 781 -19.91 -14.56 9.00
C ASP A 781 -18.44 -14.85 8.78
N ARG A 782 -17.67 -14.71 9.85
CA ARG A 782 -16.24 -14.96 9.91
C ARG A 782 -15.82 -15.35 11.30
N VAL A 783 -14.61 -15.93 11.41
CA VAL A 783 -13.90 -16.18 12.66
C VAL A 783 -12.49 -15.61 12.49
N THR A 784 -12.17 -14.59 13.29
CA THR A 784 -10.95 -13.79 13.09
C THR A 784 -9.80 -14.27 13.96
N ASP A 785 -10.05 -14.84 15.12
CA ASP A 785 -9.01 -15.43 15.95
C ASP A 785 -8.43 -16.68 15.26
N GLU A 786 -7.18 -16.61 14.86
CA GLU A 786 -6.44 -17.71 14.25
C GLU A 786 -6.29 -18.93 15.18
N ASN A 787 -6.48 -18.75 16.48
CA ASN A 787 -6.46 -19.80 17.52
C ASN A 787 -7.86 -20.30 17.90
N ALA A 788 -8.92 -19.74 17.31
CA ALA A 788 -10.29 -20.14 17.60
C ALA A 788 -10.49 -21.65 17.52
N PRO A 789 -11.16 -22.27 18.51
CA PRO A 789 -11.40 -23.71 18.50
C PRO A 789 -12.26 -24.14 17.31
N VAL A 790 -11.93 -25.27 16.73
CA VAL A 790 -12.67 -25.87 15.60
C VAL A 790 -13.26 -27.20 16.08
N GLU A 791 -14.56 -27.35 15.89
CA GLU A 791 -15.33 -28.58 16.22
C GLU A 791 -15.81 -29.25 14.92
N ALA A 792 -15.47 -30.50 14.71
CA ALA A 792 -16.01 -31.31 13.61
C ALA A 792 -17.45 -31.73 13.94
N LEU A 793 -18.41 -31.28 13.12
CA LEU A 793 -19.84 -31.65 13.27
C LEU A 793 -20.14 -33.04 12.73
N VAL A 794 -19.34 -33.48 11.77
CA VAL A 794 -19.42 -34.85 11.18
C VAL A 794 -18.02 -35.48 11.29
N PRO A 795 -17.59 -35.94 12.50
CA PRO A 795 -16.24 -36.44 12.75
C PRO A 795 -15.83 -37.64 11.88
N ALA A 796 -16.78 -38.46 11.46
CA ALA A 796 -16.56 -39.63 10.59
C ALA A 796 -16.37 -39.23 9.09
N HIS A 797 -16.57 -37.96 8.74
CA HIS A 797 -16.47 -37.54 7.34
C HIS A 797 -15.04 -37.77 6.82
N PRO A 798 -14.88 -38.24 5.59
CA PRO A 798 -13.56 -38.51 5.01
C PRO A 798 -12.62 -37.30 4.99
N VAL A 799 -13.15 -36.08 4.87
CA VAL A 799 -12.34 -34.83 4.90
C VAL A 799 -11.52 -34.70 6.18
N PHE A 800 -11.94 -35.30 7.29
CA PHE A 800 -11.21 -35.30 8.56
C PHE A 800 -10.36 -36.53 8.81
N ASN A 801 -10.44 -37.55 7.92
CA ASN A 801 -9.85 -38.84 8.23
C ASN A 801 -9.02 -39.46 7.10
N THR A 802 -9.16 -39.01 5.85
CA THR A 802 -8.56 -39.72 4.70
C THR A 802 -8.08 -38.79 3.60
N PRO A 803 -6.81 -38.87 3.20
CA PRO A 803 -5.76 -39.78 3.67
C PRO A 803 -5.08 -39.37 4.98
N ASN A 804 -5.37 -38.15 5.49
CA ASN A 804 -4.81 -37.61 6.72
C ASN A 804 -5.87 -37.55 7.81
N LYS A 805 -5.48 -37.87 9.03
CA LYS A 805 -6.35 -37.63 10.18
C LYS A 805 -6.15 -36.21 10.68
N ILE A 806 -7.18 -35.39 10.58
CA ILE A 806 -7.16 -34.02 11.08
C ILE A 806 -7.34 -34.03 12.59
N ALA A 807 -6.23 -33.93 13.32
CA ALA A 807 -6.20 -33.84 14.78
C ALA A 807 -6.40 -32.38 15.26
N PRO A 808 -6.73 -32.15 16.53
CA PRO A 808 -6.82 -30.79 17.08
C PRO A 808 -5.58 -29.94 16.81
N ALA A 809 -4.38 -30.52 16.83
CA ALA A 809 -3.12 -29.83 16.50
C ALA A 809 -3.05 -29.30 15.05
N ALA A 810 -3.84 -29.83 14.12
CA ALA A 810 -3.91 -29.30 12.75
C ALA A 810 -4.48 -27.86 12.67
N TRP A 811 -5.12 -27.40 13.73
CA TRP A 811 -5.67 -26.05 13.83
C TRP A 811 -4.76 -25.05 14.54
N THR A 812 -3.55 -25.46 14.95
CA THR A 812 -2.54 -24.58 15.56
C THR A 812 -1.61 -24.02 14.50
N GLY A 813 -1.03 -22.83 14.78
CA GLY A 813 -0.09 -22.15 13.88
C GLY A 813 -0.74 -21.60 12.60
N TRP A 814 -2.05 -21.42 12.59
CA TRP A 814 -2.73 -20.65 11.55
C TRP A 814 -2.35 -19.20 11.64
N VAL A 815 -2.33 -18.51 10.49
CA VAL A 815 -2.04 -17.08 10.39
C VAL A 815 -3.29 -16.34 9.96
N GLN A 816 -3.40 -15.09 10.36
CA GLN A 816 -4.44 -14.12 10.02
C GLN A 816 -5.77 -14.76 9.55
N GLU A 817 -6.69 -14.86 10.45
CA GLU A 817 -8.06 -15.37 10.48
C GLU A 817 -8.24 -16.88 10.16
N ARG A 818 -9.16 -17.43 10.89
CA ARG A 818 -9.63 -18.82 10.67
C ARG A 818 -10.39 -18.94 9.35
N GLY A 819 -11.24 -17.95 9.05
CA GLY A 819 -12.00 -17.92 7.82
C GLY A 819 -13.00 -16.76 7.73
N THR A 820 -13.53 -16.54 6.53
CA THR A 820 -14.39 -15.40 6.22
C THR A 820 -15.41 -15.74 5.14
N TYR A 821 -16.48 -14.97 5.05
CA TYR A 821 -17.56 -15.12 4.08
C TYR A 821 -18.11 -16.55 4.05
N PHE A 822 -18.59 -17.02 5.19
CA PHE A 822 -19.14 -18.36 5.34
C PHE A 822 -20.44 -18.51 4.54
N LEU A 823 -20.72 -19.73 4.08
CA LEU A 823 -21.99 -20.04 3.42
C LEU A 823 -23.12 -19.92 4.47
N GLY A 824 -23.90 -18.82 4.39
CA GLY A 824 -24.91 -18.43 5.37
C GLY A 824 -26.23 -19.16 5.19
N GLU A 825 -27.26 -18.49 4.65
CA GLU A 825 -28.54 -19.10 4.30
C GLU A 825 -28.34 -20.20 3.28
N ARG A 826 -28.82 -21.42 3.55
CA ARG A 826 -28.66 -22.58 2.65
C ARG A 826 -29.74 -23.62 2.82
N ASP A 827 -30.01 -24.34 1.73
CA ASP A 827 -30.90 -25.46 1.69
C ASP A 827 -30.44 -26.60 2.64
N SER A 828 -31.37 -27.41 3.12
CA SER A 828 -31.11 -28.55 4.04
C SER A 828 -30.26 -29.66 3.43
N GLN A 829 -30.04 -29.66 2.13
CA GLN A 829 -29.15 -30.61 1.44
C GLN A 829 -27.67 -30.29 1.60
N TYR A 830 -27.36 -29.09 2.12
CA TYR A 830 -26.01 -28.72 2.52
C TYR A 830 -25.74 -29.24 3.96
N VAL A 831 -24.61 -29.88 4.14
CA VAL A 831 -24.16 -30.41 5.42
C VAL A 831 -22.97 -29.60 5.92
N ASP A 832 -23.11 -28.97 7.08
CA ASP A 832 -22.00 -28.35 7.79
C ASP A 832 -21.05 -29.42 8.32
N LEU A 833 -19.79 -29.33 7.97
CA LEU A 833 -18.79 -30.30 8.40
C LEU A 833 -18.05 -29.84 9.68
N LEU A 834 -17.95 -28.52 9.90
CA LEU A 834 -17.34 -27.95 11.09
C LEU A 834 -18.03 -26.68 11.57
N ARG A 835 -17.75 -26.29 12.81
CA ARG A 835 -18.04 -24.97 13.37
C ARG A 835 -16.86 -24.44 14.18
N SER A 836 -16.79 -23.12 14.33
CA SER A 836 -15.76 -22.44 15.12
C SER A 836 -16.36 -21.25 15.84
N THR A 837 -15.71 -20.79 16.91
CA THR A 837 -16.23 -19.70 17.77
C THR A 837 -15.11 -18.74 18.08
N ASP A 838 -15.29 -17.44 17.74
CA ASP A 838 -14.42 -16.39 18.22
C ASP A 838 -14.59 -16.15 19.73
N PRO A 839 -13.54 -15.79 20.45
CA PRO A 839 -13.64 -15.43 21.86
C PRO A 839 -14.20 -14.01 22.08
N PHE A 840 -14.51 -13.26 21.05
CA PHE A 840 -14.83 -11.83 21.12
C PHE A 840 -16.33 -11.57 21.34
N GLY A 841 -16.64 -10.69 22.31
CA GLY A 841 -18.02 -10.32 22.64
C GLY A 841 -18.79 -9.67 21.48
N ASN A 842 -18.09 -9.04 20.54
CA ASN A 842 -18.68 -8.43 19.34
C ASN A 842 -18.91 -9.44 18.18
N ASN A 843 -18.47 -10.69 18.33
CA ASN A 843 -18.75 -11.78 17.38
C ASN A 843 -19.21 -13.04 18.13
N PRO A 844 -20.32 -12.97 18.88
CA PRO A 844 -20.75 -14.07 19.75
C PRO A 844 -21.27 -15.27 18.97
N GLY A 845 -21.20 -16.44 19.63
CA GLY A 845 -21.80 -17.66 19.12
C GLY A 845 -20.94 -18.42 18.11
N ALA A 846 -21.25 -19.72 18.02
CA ALA A 846 -20.59 -20.61 17.09
C ALA A 846 -20.99 -20.30 15.64
N LYS A 847 -20.02 -20.24 14.74
CA LYS A 847 -20.20 -20.01 13.32
C LYS A 847 -20.02 -21.31 12.55
N SER A 848 -21.00 -21.66 11.74
CA SER A 848 -20.94 -22.76 10.77
C SER A 848 -20.95 -22.20 9.34
N GLY A 849 -20.77 -23.09 8.33
CA GLY A 849 -20.72 -22.63 6.92
C GLY A 849 -19.30 -22.36 6.40
N ALA A 850 -18.27 -22.51 7.23
CA ALA A 850 -16.87 -22.38 6.80
C ALA A 850 -16.39 -23.59 5.97
N LEU A 851 -16.95 -24.76 6.19
CA LEU A 851 -16.72 -25.98 5.39
C LEU A 851 -18.03 -26.72 5.26
N VAL A 852 -18.59 -26.76 4.06
CA VAL A 852 -19.92 -27.28 3.77
C VAL A 852 -19.88 -28.23 2.58
N GLU A 853 -20.53 -29.36 2.64
CA GLU A 853 -20.68 -30.29 1.51
C GLU A 853 -22.15 -30.43 1.10
N ALA A 854 -22.40 -30.48 -0.22
CA ALA A 854 -23.65 -30.95 -0.80
C ALA A 854 -23.40 -32.10 -1.75
N ARG A 855 -24.28 -33.10 -1.71
CA ARG A 855 -24.34 -34.15 -2.72
C ARG A 855 -25.23 -33.70 -3.86
N TYR A 856 -24.74 -33.89 -5.10
CA TYR A 856 -25.51 -33.57 -6.28
C TYR A 856 -25.29 -34.66 -7.35
N GLY A 857 -26.34 -35.38 -7.69
CA GLY A 857 -26.20 -36.59 -8.48
C GLY A 857 -25.25 -37.59 -7.81
N ARG A 858 -24.18 -37.98 -8.51
CA ARG A 858 -23.16 -38.90 -7.98
C ARG A 858 -21.97 -38.22 -7.36
N GLY A 859 -21.85 -36.88 -7.50
CA GLY A 859 -20.68 -36.13 -7.12
C GLY A 859 -20.81 -35.33 -5.84
N ARG A 860 -19.85 -34.42 -5.65
CA ARG A 860 -19.71 -33.58 -4.45
C ARG A 860 -19.49 -32.16 -4.84
N TRP A 861 -20.16 -31.24 -4.19
CA TRP A 861 -19.89 -29.82 -4.22
C TRP A 861 -19.54 -29.37 -2.80
N ILE A 862 -18.40 -28.68 -2.65
CA ILE A 862 -17.84 -28.32 -1.35
C ILE A 862 -17.53 -26.82 -1.35
N TYR A 863 -18.01 -26.09 -0.35
CA TYR A 863 -17.65 -24.69 -0.11
C TYR A 863 -16.63 -24.61 1.04
N VAL A 864 -15.60 -23.79 0.84
CA VAL A 864 -14.51 -23.59 1.80
C VAL A 864 -14.33 -22.10 2.06
N GLY A 865 -14.88 -21.58 3.16
CA GLY A 865 -14.68 -20.23 3.67
C GLY A 865 -13.49 -20.11 4.62
N LEU A 866 -12.76 -21.21 4.90
CA LEU A 866 -11.52 -21.21 5.67
C LEU A 866 -10.41 -20.47 4.91
N GLY A 867 -9.51 -19.77 5.61
CA GLY A 867 -8.45 -18.95 5.05
C GLY A 867 -7.30 -19.71 4.37
N LEU A 868 -7.58 -20.80 3.61
CA LEU A 868 -6.55 -21.67 3.02
C LEU A 868 -5.56 -20.92 2.12
N TRP A 869 -5.99 -19.89 1.41
CA TRP A 869 -5.12 -19.06 0.54
C TRP A 869 -4.02 -18.31 1.30
N ARG A 870 -4.16 -18.12 2.61
CA ARG A 870 -3.12 -17.54 3.49
C ARG A 870 -2.31 -18.63 4.18
N GLN A 871 -2.98 -19.69 4.60
CA GLN A 871 -2.36 -20.80 5.34
C GLN A 871 -1.37 -21.60 4.49
N LEU A 872 -1.71 -21.86 3.22
CA LEU A 872 -0.86 -22.65 2.33
C LEU A 872 0.46 -21.93 2.01
N PRO A 873 0.49 -20.65 1.60
CA PRO A 873 1.74 -19.91 1.45
C PRO A 873 2.51 -19.71 2.77
N ALA A 874 1.84 -19.70 3.91
CA ALA A 874 2.50 -19.68 5.21
C ALA A 874 3.12 -21.04 5.59
N GLY A 875 2.75 -22.13 4.90
CA GLY A 875 3.24 -23.49 5.17
C GLY A 875 2.58 -24.11 6.38
N THR A 876 1.33 -23.75 6.70
CA THR A 876 0.58 -24.31 7.84
C THR A 876 0.25 -25.78 7.60
N GLU A 877 0.83 -26.68 8.42
CA GLU A 877 0.74 -28.14 8.24
C GLU A 877 -0.70 -28.65 8.15
N GLY A 878 -1.57 -28.24 9.09
CA GLY A 878 -2.96 -28.67 9.10
C GLY A 878 -3.76 -28.20 7.89
N ALA A 879 -3.42 -27.06 7.30
CA ALA A 879 -4.02 -26.58 6.07
C ALA A 879 -3.63 -27.44 4.87
N TYR A 880 -2.35 -27.86 4.79
CA TYR A 880 -1.90 -28.83 3.78
C TYR A 880 -2.57 -30.18 3.93
N GLN A 881 -2.74 -30.70 5.17
CA GLN A 881 -3.46 -31.93 5.45
C GLN A 881 -4.93 -31.83 5.03
N LEU A 882 -5.61 -30.73 5.35
CA LEU A 882 -7.01 -30.50 4.98
C LEU A 882 -7.17 -30.36 3.46
N MET A 883 -6.31 -29.60 2.79
CA MET A 883 -6.33 -29.46 1.33
C MET A 883 -6.10 -30.83 0.66
N ALA A 884 -5.11 -31.60 1.11
CA ALA A 884 -4.85 -32.96 0.59
C ALA A 884 -6.05 -33.88 0.74
N ASN A 885 -6.79 -33.79 1.85
CA ASN A 885 -8.03 -34.58 2.06
C ASN A 885 -9.14 -34.09 1.12
N LEU A 886 -9.36 -32.78 0.97
CA LEU A 886 -10.36 -32.22 0.05
C LEU A 886 -10.11 -32.70 -1.38
N LEU A 887 -8.88 -32.61 -1.86
CA LEU A 887 -8.51 -33.05 -3.21
C LEU A 887 -8.68 -34.57 -3.38
N SER A 888 -8.34 -35.34 -2.35
CA SER A 888 -8.42 -36.82 -2.40
C SER A 888 -9.85 -37.33 -2.45
N LEU A 889 -10.87 -36.54 -2.07
CA LEU A 889 -12.29 -36.88 -2.22
C LEU A 889 -12.69 -37.11 -3.69
N GLY A 890 -11.99 -36.51 -4.64
CA GLY A 890 -12.26 -36.66 -6.08
C GLY A 890 -11.76 -37.97 -6.70
N LYS A 891 -10.96 -38.76 -5.97
CA LYS A 891 -10.35 -39.98 -6.50
C LYS A 891 -10.84 -41.26 -5.78
N ARG A 892 -12.11 -41.38 -5.56
CA ARG A 892 -12.72 -42.55 -4.92
C ARG A 892 -13.34 -43.51 -5.89
#